data_e85e03a20f2778286402fa1b5623edc7
#
_entry.id   e85e03a20f2778286402fa1b5623edc7
#
_cell.length_a   1.000
_cell.length_b   1.000
_cell.length_c   1.000
_cell.angle_alpha   90.00
_cell.angle_beta   90.00
_cell.angle_gamma   90.00
#
_symmetry.space_group_name_H-M   'P 1'
#
loop_
_entity.id
_entity.type
_entity.pdbx_description
1 polymer ?
#
loop_
_entity_poly.entity_id
_entity_poly.type
_entity_poly.pdbx_seq_one_letter_code
_entity_poly.pdbx_strand_id
1 'polypeptide(L)'
;MDDPLEFYAVCPAGFESIVSQELKNLNIKRIRPLKGGVAFFGRIEDGLRACLWLRSASRVLLVLDRVDARDADQLYASVRAFPWHEHIDPESTIAVSARGTNAELRNTQFTAMRVKDAICDELRDRMGIRPEVSKHRPDVHINVSLHAQKATISLDLAGEPLHQRGYRLEGQTVQAPLKEALAAGMLLASPWANLVDGLHAGTLDPANVLLYDPFCGSATLVLEAAMMAADMAPGILRDYWGFQGWKKFNQQHFDVLLAEADKRLEAGLQRMPHLCGSDIDPHAIEIAEAQAARIGLAQYLLFSTADCASMHETLEVMGVAEVEHGCLVGNPPYGIRLMSDELDLFYGALQKGLAKLQKDWSFTAITPDMHFDDYVGAIPIEQKPVYNGAIETTIRTYRLSDVCQETLQLVTLSGRDVAIPVLSDHPEQFAARLRKNAKTRRKWAQKHEVFAFRLYDADLPDYAVAIDLFMVCDEARTPRRARTFDVAYLVVSEYQAPRSIDAHKAYRRFEDTVRIAAALLEIPRAHVFTRVRKQDRGGKQYAFEKRQAKRVLTKEAGLTFELDLTSYLDVGLFLDHRITRGFIAAQAKGKDVLNLFAYTGSASVYAAAGGAKSVTTVDLSQTYLDWARRNMMHNGFTDARYRFIKADVREWIRAEKDPRNSKNGQIRRYDLIFVDPPTFSNSKSMGKRTWDIQRDHFYLLRDVSKLLRRGGVIIFSGNLRSFKLDEESLLKLGFDVLDITTKTIPEDFARNTKIHFCYVLQLRAT
;
A
#
# COMPACT_ATOMS: atom_id res chain seq x y z
N MET A 1 4.87 13.23 -46.28
CA MET A 1 5.03 13.39 -44.83
C MET A 1 5.29 12.01 -44.31
N ASP A 2 6.50 11.75 -43.83
CA ASP A 2 6.84 10.47 -43.28
C ASP A 2 5.94 10.21 -42.07
N ASP A 3 5.42 8.98 -41.93
CA ASP A 3 4.63 8.59 -40.79
C ASP A 3 5.45 8.79 -39.48
N PRO A 4 4.84 9.34 -38.43
CA PRO A 4 5.58 9.61 -37.21
C PRO A 4 6.10 8.31 -36.58
N LEU A 5 7.38 8.28 -36.24
CA LEU A 5 8.02 7.18 -35.53
C LEU A 5 7.38 6.98 -34.14
N GLU A 6 7.31 5.75 -33.70
CA GLU A 6 6.84 5.42 -32.35
C GLU A 6 8.01 5.18 -31.42
N PHE A 7 7.98 5.83 -30.26
CA PHE A 7 8.97 5.69 -29.19
C PHE A 7 8.31 5.22 -27.91
N TYR A 8 9.11 4.60 -27.03
CA TYR A 8 8.68 4.19 -25.70
C TYR A 8 9.71 4.61 -24.65
N ALA A 9 9.34 5.56 -23.79
CA ALA A 9 10.12 5.96 -22.64
C ALA A 9 9.79 5.03 -21.46
N VAL A 10 10.75 4.21 -21.05
CA VAL A 10 10.62 3.27 -19.93
C VAL A 10 10.82 4.03 -18.62
N CYS A 11 9.92 3.86 -17.64
CA CYS A 11 10.06 4.48 -16.33
C CYS A 11 9.65 3.52 -15.20
N PRO A 12 10.03 3.82 -13.94
CA PRO A 12 9.48 3.14 -12.78
C PRO A 12 7.95 3.26 -12.73
N ALA A 13 7.27 2.21 -12.25
CA ALA A 13 5.83 2.26 -12.04
C ALA A 13 5.47 3.40 -11.06
N GLY A 14 4.45 4.19 -11.41
CA GLY A 14 4.05 5.40 -10.71
C GLY A 14 4.63 6.70 -11.29
N PHE A 15 5.63 6.63 -12.20
CA PHE A 15 6.22 7.81 -12.85
C PHE A 15 5.66 8.12 -14.24
N GLU A 16 4.69 7.35 -14.73
CA GLU A 16 4.14 7.52 -16.07
C GLU A 16 3.55 8.92 -16.28
N SER A 17 2.93 9.52 -15.25
CA SER A 17 2.40 10.89 -15.31
C SER A 17 3.52 11.94 -15.35
N ILE A 18 4.62 11.71 -14.63
CA ILE A 18 5.79 12.60 -14.58
C ILE A 18 6.48 12.62 -15.96
N VAL A 19 6.83 11.42 -16.48
CA VAL A 19 7.43 11.31 -17.82
C VAL A 19 6.53 11.89 -18.91
N SER A 20 5.20 11.73 -18.78
CA SER A 20 4.26 12.36 -19.73
C SER A 20 4.31 13.88 -19.66
N GLN A 21 4.52 14.46 -18.48
CA GLN A 21 4.67 15.91 -18.34
C GLN A 21 6.03 16.39 -18.88
N GLU A 22 7.13 15.65 -18.60
CA GLU A 22 8.44 15.95 -19.19
C GLU A 22 8.38 15.96 -20.72
N LEU A 23 7.74 14.95 -21.34
CA LEU A 23 7.56 14.90 -22.80
C LEU A 23 6.75 16.08 -23.35
N LYS A 24 5.69 16.53 -22.64
CA LYS A 24 4.93 17.72 -23.01
C LYS A 24 5.79 18.99 -22.94
N ASN A 25 6.62 19.13 -21.91
CA ASN A 25 7.54 20.24 -21.75
C ASN A 25 8.60 20.27 -22.87
N LEU A 26 8.91 19.11 -23.47
CA LEU A 26 9.73 19.00 -24.68
C LEU A 26 8.94 19.25 -26.00
N ASN A 27 7.70 19.75 -25.92
CA ASN A 27 6.80 20.02 -27.04
C ASN A 27 6.35 18.78 -27.83
N ILE A 28 6.45 17.57 -27.26
CA ILE A 28 5.95 16.34 -27.86
C ILE A 28 4.44 16.27 -27.65
N LYS A 29 3.67 16.29 -28.73
CA LYS A 29 2.20 16.45 -28.67
C LYS A 29 1.43 15.14 -28.57
N ARG A 30 1.95 14.04 -29.14
CA ARG A 30 1.26 12.75 -29.21
C ARG A 30 1.87 11.78 -28.21
N ILE A 31 1.24 11.67 -27.03
CA ILE A 31 1.74 10.93 -25.88
C ILE A 31 0.65 9.99 -25.37
N ARG A 32 1.03 8.75 -24.99
CA ARG A 32 0.14 7.74 -24.44
C ARG A 32 0.79 7.03 -23.25
N PRO A 33 0.38 7.33 -22.01
CA PRO A 33 0.84 6.60 -20.83
C PRO A 33 0.42 5.12 -20.87
N LEU A 34 1.35 4.25 -20.50
CA LEU A 34 1.16 2.80 -20.40
C LEU A 34 1.80 2.32 -19.09
N LYS A 35 1.45 1.13 -18.61
CA LYS A 35 2.05 0.59 -17.38
C LYS A 35 3.57 0.37 -17.55
N GLY A 36 4.37 1.09 -16.75
CA GLY A 36 5.84 1.01 -16.74
C GLY A 36 6.52 1.83 -17.83
N GLY A 37 5.81 2.79 -18.46
CA GLY A 37 6.39 3.72 -19.41
C GLY A 37 5.38 4.53 -20.21
N VAL A 38 5.88 5.33 -21.14
CA VAL A 38 5.08 6.25 -21.94
C VAL A 38 5.43 6.08 -23.41
N ALA A 39 4.44 5.73 -24.23
CA ALA A 39 4.59 5.77 -25.68
C ALA A 39 4.40 7.20 -26.20
N PHE A 40 5.25 7.62 -27.12
CA PHE A 40 5.13 8.91 -27.79
C PHE A 40 5.49 8.79 -29.27
N PHE A 41 5.06 9.77 -30.06
CA PHE A 41 5.16 9.73 -31.49
C PHE A 41 5.72 11.06 -32.02
N GLY A 42 6.70 10.99 -32.91
CA GLY A 42 7.36 12.14 -33.45
C GLY A 42 8.42 11.80 -34.48
N ARG A 43 9.33 12.73 -34.74
CA ARG A 43 10.49 12.54 -35.60
C ARG A 43 11.63 11.94 -34.82
N ILE A 44 12.73 11.55 -35.49
CA ILE A 44 13.90 10.99 -34.80
C ILE A 44 14.50 12.00 -33.81
N GLU A 45 14.48 13.30 -34.14
CA GLU A 45 14.96 14.35 -33.24
C GLU A 45 14.21 14.40 -31.94
N ASP A 46 12.91 14.06 -31.93
CA ASP A 46 12.10 13.97 -30.70
C ASP A 46 12.58 12.80 -29.82
N GLY A 47 12.96 11.68 -30.42
CA GLY A 47 13.58 10.54 -29.73
C GLY A 47 14.94 10.88 -29.14
N LEU A 48 15.82 11.55 -29.91
CA LEU A 48 17.13 12.03 -29.47
C LEU A 48 17.00 13.07 -28.34
N ARG A 49 16.06 14.03 -28.50
CA ARG A 49 15.72 15.03 -27.48
C ARG A 49 15.24 14.37 -26.20
N ALA A 50 14.40 13.34 -26.30
CA ALA A 50 13.94 12.58 -25.15
C ALA A 50 15.08 11.85 -24.43
N CYS A 51 16.06 11.29 -25.16
CA CYS A 51 17.26 10.70 -24.57
C CYS A 51 18.07 11.75 -23.79
N LEU A 52 18.27 12.94 -24.35
CA LEU A 52 19.08 13.99 -23.75
C LEU A 52 18.41 14.63 -22.50
N TRP A 53 17.07 14.80 -22.53
CA TRP A 53 16.35 15.65 -21.58
C TRP A 53 15.48 14.92 -20.56
N LEU A 54 15.06 13.65 -20.78
CA LEU A 54 14.23 12.95 -19.81
C LEU A 54 15.02 12.62 -18.56
N ARG A 55 14.55 13.15 -17.41
CA ARG A 55 15.17 12.98 -16.11
C ARG A 55 14.67 11.73 -15.38
N SER A 56 13.36 11.44 -15.48
CA SER A 56 12.70 10.39 -14.72
C SER A 56 12.52 9.07 -15.51
N ALA A 57 12.87 9.04 -16.80
CA ALA A 57 12.91 7.83 -17.59
C ALA A 57 14.22 7.05 -17.41
N SER A 58 14.16 5.73 -17.61
CA SER A 58 15.33 4.86 -17.56
C SER A 58 15.90 4.53 -18.93
N ARG A 59 15.08 4.50 -19.97
CA ARG A 59 15.46 4.26 -21.37
C ARG A 59 14.48 4.93 -22.33
N VAL A 60 14.94 5.20 -23.55
CA VAL A 60 14.11 5.57 -24.70
C VAL A 60 14.32 4.52 -25.79
N LEU A 61 13.26 3.87 -26.20
CA LEU A 61 13.25 2.80 -27.19
C LEU A 61 12.52 3.30 -28.45
N LEU A 62 13.15 3.15 -29.63
CA LEU A 62 12.49 3.36 -30.92
C LEU A 62 11.84 2.03 -31.35
N VAL A 63 10.55 1.99 -31.53
CA VAL A 63 9.82 0.82 -32.01
C VAL A 63 10.11 0.61 -33.48
N LEU A 64 10.75 -0.50 -33.84
CA LEU A 64 11.05 -0.88 -35.21
C LEU A 64 9.93 -1.70 -35.85
N ASP A 65 9.43 -2.72 -35.11
CA ASP A 65 8.38 -3.60 -35.63
C ASP A 65 7.61 -4.30 -34.48
N ARG A 66 6.45 -4.86 -34.83
CA ARG A 66 5.63 -5.72 -33.99
C ARG A 66 5.36 -7.04 -34.71
N VAL A 67 5.99 -8.09 -34.23
CA VAL A 67 6.03 -9.38 -34.88
C VAL A 67 5.22 -10.44 -34.14
N ASP A 68 4.82 -11.51 -34.84
CA ASP A 68 4.26 -12.70 -34.23
C ASP A 68 5.31 -13.45 -33.42
N ALA A 69 4.93 -13.88 -32.22
CA ALA A 69 5.82 -14.53 -31.26
C ALA A 69 5.07 -15.60 -30.45
N ARG A 70 4.24 -16.41 -31.13
CA ARG A 70 3.49 -17.50 -30.52
C ARG A 70 4.45 -18.57 -29.97
N ASP A 71 5.47 -18.89 -30.74
CA ASP A 71 6.53 -19.81 -30.43
C ASP A 71 7.88 -19.31 -30.96
N ALA A 72 8.95 -20.11 -30.73
CA ALA A 72 10.33 -19.73 -31.07
C ALA A 72 10.60 -19.67 -32.59
N ASP A 73 9.92 -20.51 -33.34
CA ASP A 73 10.15 -20.60 -34.81
C ASP A 73 9.41 -19.46 -35.52
N GLN A 74 8.19 -19.16 -35.07
CA GLN A 74 7.44 -18.00 -35.57
C GLN A 74 8.15 -16.70 -35.25
N LEU A 75 8.65 -16.52 -34.00
CA LEU A 75 9.44 -15.37 -33.62
C LEU A 75 10.69 -15.22 -34.50
N TYR A 76 11.44 -16.31 -34.69
CA TYR A 76 12.64 -16.28 -35.53
C TYR A 76 12.32 -15.90 -36.97
N ALA A 77 11.32 -16.51 -37.57
CA ALA A 77 10.94 -16.23 -38.96
C ALA A 77 10.50 -14.78 -39.16
N SER A 78 9.68 -14.28 -38.22
CA SER A 78 9.19 -12.91 -38.28
C SER A 78 10.32 -11.87 -38.09
N VAL A 79 11.24 -12.09 -37.16
CA VAL A 79 12.38 -11.19 -36.93
C VAL A 79 13.37 -11.23 -38.10
N ARG A 80 13.62 -12.41 -38.70
CA ARG A 80 14.50 -12.54 -39.87
C ARG A 80 13.95 -11.86 -41.13
N ALA A 81 12.61 -11.68 -41.21
CA ALA A 81 11.98 -11.00 -42.35
C ALA A 81 12.17 -9.46 -42.32
N PHE A 82 12.56 -8.90 -41.17
CA PHE A 82 12.82 -7.46 -41.03
C PHE A 82 14.16 -7.11 -41.67
N PRO A 83 14.27 -5.95 -42.42
CA PRO A 83 15.48 -5.58 -43.16
C PRO A 83 16.58 -5.00 -42.27
N TRP A 84 17.24 -5.85 -41.48
CA TRP A 84 18.28 -5.45 -40.52
C TRP A 84 19.46 -4.74 -41.16
N HIS A 85 19.82 -5.08 -42.40
CA HIS A 85 20.90 -4.49 -43.16
C HIS A 85 20.68 -2.98 -43.44
N GLU A 86 19.46 -2.48 -43.32
CA GLU A 86 19.18 -1.03 -43.40
C GLU A 86 19.42 -0.30 -42.06
N HIS A 87 19.53 -1.06 -40.93
CA HIS A 87 19.62 -0.52 -39.59
C HIS A 87 20.96 -0.77 -38.89
N ILE A 88 21.70 -1.77 -39.33
CA ILE A 88 22.94 -2.23 -38.71
C ILE A 88 24.03 -2.30 -39.74
N ASP A 89 25.17 -1.66 -39.47
CA ASP A 89 26.35 -1.78 -40.30
C ASP A 89 27.05 -3.14 -40.08
N PRO A 90 27.68 -3.75 -41.12
CA PRO A 90 28.27 -5.06 -41.02
C PRO A 90 29.32 -5.25 -39.90
N GLU A 91 30.06 -4.18 -39.62
CA GLU A 91 31.14 -4.20 -38.62
C GLU A 91 30.65 -3.83 -37.20
N SER A 92 29.37 -3.49 -37.04
CA SER A 92 28.80 -3.09 -35.76
C SER A 92 28.67 -4.29 -34.82
N THR A 93 28.95 -4.06 -33.55
CA THR A 93 28.63 -5.00 -32.47
C THR A 93 27.15 -4.89 -32.08
N ILE A 94 26.52 -6.04 -31.78
CA ILE A 94 25.10 -6.07 -31.38
C ILE A 94 24.89 -6.70 -30.01
N ALA A 95 23.82 -6.26 -29.35
CA ALA A 95 23.25 -6.98 -28.21
C ALA A 95 21.74 -7.10 -28.36
N VAL A 96 21.18 -8.16 -27.77
CA VAL A 96 19.73 -8.35 -27.69
C VAL A 96 19.34 -8.65 -26.26
N SER A 97 18.34 -7.92 -25.76
CA SER A 97 17.71 -8.18 -24.48
C SER A 97 16.22 -8.44 -24.66
N ALA A 98 15.65 -9.34 -23.83
CA ALA A 98 14.22 -9.64 -23.87
C ALA A 98 13.58 -9.53 -22.50
N ARG A 99 12.30 -9.12 -22.49
CA ARG A 99 11.43 -9.08 -21.31
C ARG A 99 10.06 -9.64 -21.63
N GLY A 100 9.38 -10.11 -20.59
CA GLY A 100 8.09 -10.79 -20.76
C GLY A 100 8.24 -12.26 -21.16
N THR A 101 7.16 -13.02 -21.01
CA THR A 101 7.06 -14.44 -21.31
C THR A 101 5.68 -14.79 -21.82
N ASN A 102 5.54 -15.91 -22.53
CA ASN A 102 4.26 -16.51 -22.87
C ASN A 102 4.27 -18.02 -22.58
N ALA A 103 3.29 -18.77 -23.07
CA ALA A 103 3.19 -20.20 -22.82
C ALA A 103 4.38 -21.03 -23.37
N GLU A 104 4.92 -20.62 -24.52
CA GLU A 104 6.02 -21.31 -25.24
C GLU A 104 7.39 -20.67 -24.95
N LEU A 105 7.46 -19.32 -24.93
CA LEU A 105 8.68 -18.55 -24.69
C LEU A 105 8.77 -18.16 -23.20
N ARG A 106 9.15 -19.14 -22.37
CA ARG A 106 9.18 -18.99 -20.89
C ARG A 106 10.49 -18.42 -20.35
N ASN A 107 11.54 -18.41 -21.15
CA ASN A 107 12.88 -17.97 -20.77
C ASN A 107 13.29 -16.74 -21.62
N THR A 108 13.45 -15.60 -20.97
CA THR A 108 13.82 -14.35 -21.64
C THR A 108 15.20 -14.40 -22.30
N GLN A 109 16.15 -15.14 -21.70
CA GLN A 109 17.49 -15.33 -22.26
C GLN A 109 17.44 -16.14 -23.56
N PHE A 110 16.64 -17.21 -23.59
CA PHE A 110 16.40 -17.99 -24.79
C PHE A 110 15.71 -17.14 -25.88
N THR A 111 14.70 -16.35 -25.52
CA THR A 111 14.02 -15.42 -26.44
C THR A 111 15.02 -14.44 -27.06
N ALA A 112 15.88 -13.83 -26.23
CA ALA A 112 16.91 -12.89 -26.71
C ALA A 112 17.92 -13.58 -27.66
N MET A 113 18.35 -14.79 -27.34
CA MET A 113 19.25 -15.58 -28.21
C MET A 113 18.58 -15.89 -29.57
N ARG A 114 17.30 -16.28 -29.56
CA ARG A 114 16.57 -16.63 -30.79
C ARG A 114 16.42 -15.42 -31.72
N VAL A 115 16.11 -14.24 -31.13
CA VAL A 115 16.06 -12.97 -31.90
C VAL A 115 17.44 -12.58 -32.41
N LYS A 116 18.49 -12.70 -31.61
CA LYS A 116 19.87 -12.44 -32.02
C LYS A 116 20.26 -13.31 -33.21
N ASP A 117 19.95 -14.61 -33.15
CA ASP A 117 20.29 -15.56 -34.27
C ASP A 117 19.56 -15.15 -35.55
N ALA A 118 18.28 -14.75 -35.48
CA ALA A 118 17.52 -14.28 -36.64
C ALA A 118 18.14 -13.00 -37.28
N ILE A 119 18.60 -12.04 -36.45
CA ILE A 119 19.30 -10.83 -36.90
C ILE A 119 20.63 -11.20 -37.59
N CYS A 120 21.45 -12.04 -36.93
CA CYS A 120 22.74 -12.45 -37.46
C CYS A 120 22.61 -13.22 -38.78
N ASP A 121 21.60 -14.07 -38.93
CA ASP A 121 21.38 -14.85 -40.11
C ASP A 121 20.87 -14.00 -41.30
N GLU A 122 20.00 -13.01 -41.03
CA GLU A 122 19.59 -12.03 -42.08
C GLU A 122 20.79 -11.24 -42.59
N LEU A 123 21.60 -10.67 -41.69
CA LEU A 123 22.78 -9.87 -42.05
C LEU A 123 23.82 -10.71 -42.77
N ARG A 124 24.05 -11.95 -42.35
CA ARG A 124 24.97 -12.89 -43.07
C ARG A 124 24.46 -13.18 -44.47
N ASP A 125 23.17 -13.43 -44.65
CA ASP A 125 22.60 -13.81 -45.94
C ASP A 125 22.55 -12.61 -46.93
N ARG A 126 22.36 -11.41 -46.40
CA ARG A 126 22.28 -10.19 -47.23
C ARG A 126 23.64 -9.54 -47.48
N MET A 127 24.52 -9.53 -46.49
CA MET A 127 25.76 -8.75 -46.52
C MET A 127 27.03 -9.63 -46.43
N GLY A 128 26.86 -10.94 -46.24
CA GLY A 128 27.99 -11.88 -46.15
C GLY A 128 28.77 -11.82 -44.83
N ILE A 129 28.34 -10.98 -43.88
CA ILE A 129 29.04 -10.76 -42.62
C ILE A 129 28.09 -11.01 -41.46
N ARG A 130 28.61 -11.68 -40.43
CA ARG A 130 27.89 -11.89 -39.15
C ARG A 130 28.42 -10.91 -38.11
N PRO A 131 27.59 -10.04 -37.54
CA PRO A 131 28.01 -9.08 -36.55
C PRO A 131 28.52 -9.75 -35.26
N GLU A 132 29.48 -9.12 -34.59
CA GLU A 132 29.95 -9.52 -33.28
C GLU A 132 28.92 -9.21 -32.19
N VAL A 133 28.93 -9.98 -31.11
CA VAL A 133 28.03 -9.82 -30.00
C VAL A 133 28.81 -9.24 -28.81
N SER A 134 28.48 -8.00 -28.40
CA SER A 134 29.04 -7.37 -27.21
C SER A 134 27.96 -7.12 -26.18
N LYS A 135 28.20 -7.49 -24.91
CA LYS A 135 27.30 -7.16 -23.78
C LYS A 135 27.60 -5.79 -23.16
N HIS A 136 28.78 -5.27 -23.42
CA HIS A 136 29.24 -4.00 -22.87
C HIS A 136 29.32 -2.97 -24.01
N ARG A 137 28.51 -1.90 -23.89
CA ARG A 137 28.43 -0.79 -24.86
C ARG A 137 28.40 -1.25 -26.33
N PRO A 138 27.39 -2.11 -26.71
CA PRO A 138 27.26 -2.53 -28.10
C PRO A 138 26.89 -1.34 -28.98
N ASP A 139 27.33 -1.34 -30.25
CA ASP A 139 26.95 -0.29 -31.21
C ASP A 139 25.44 -0.25 -31.41
N VAL A 140 24.79 -1.42 -31.47
CA VAL A 140 23.34 -1.55 -31.61
C VAL A 140 22.74 -2.48 -30.57
N HIS A 141 21.85 -1.95 -29.73
CA HIS A 141 21.14 -2.73 -28.72
C HIS A 141 19.67 -2.89 -29.08
N ILE A 142 19.24 -4.11 -29.32
CA ILE A 142 17.83 -4.45 -29.62
C ILE A 142 17.12 -4.91 -28.36
N ASN A 143 15.99 -4.30 -28.08
CA ASN A 143 15.11 -4.66 -26.97
C ASN A 143 13.86 -5.37 -27.48
N VAL A 144 13.56 -6.54 -26.93
CA VAL A 144 12.39 -7.36 -27.25
C VAL A 144 11.42 -7.36 -26.10
N SER A 145 10.20 -6.90 -26.33
CA SER A 145 9.14 -6.92 -25.31
C SER A 145 8.04 -7.90 -25.75
N LEU A 146 7.98 -9.05 -25.06
CA LEU A 146 6.99 -10.10 -25.34
C LEU A 146 5.71 -9.86 -24.54
N HIS A 147 4.58 -9.81 -25.23
CA HIS A 147 3.26 -9.71 -24.63
C HIS A 147 2.27 -10.62 -25.36
N ALA A 148 1.70 -11.60 -24.65
CA ALA A 148 0.83 -12.63 -25.23
C ALA A 148 1.51 -13.34 -26.42
N GLN A 149 0.98 -13.21 -27.63
CA GLN A 149 1.48 -13.86 -28.84
C GLN A 149 2.26 -12.92 -29.76
N LYS A 150 2.59 -11.69 -29.28
CA LYS A 150 3.33 -10.70 -30.07
C LYS A 150 4.58 -10.22 -29.34
N ALA A 151 5.62 -9.92 -30.12
CA ALA A 151 6.82 -9.25 -29.64
C ALA A 151 6.94 -7.88 -30.30
N THR A 152 7.23 -6.86 -29.47
CA THR A 152 7.64 -5.54 -29.96
C THR A 152 9.16 -5.53 -30.00
N ILE A 153 9.71 -5.25 -31.17
CA ILE A 153 11.15 -5.14 -31.44
C ILE A 153 11.49 -3.66 -31.47
N SER A 154 12.44 -3.25 -30.66
CA SER A 154 12.82 -1.85 -30.51
C SER A 154 14.34 -1.68 -30.49
N LEU A 155 14.82 -0.58 -31.05
CA LEU A 155 16.18 -0.09 -30.88
C LEU A 155 16.28 0.69 -29.57
N ASP A 156 17.25 0.36 -28.73
CA ASP A 156 17.54 1.12 -27.52
C ASP A 156 18.39 2.36 -27.85
N LEU A 157 17.76 3.52 -27.92
CA LEU A 157 18.45 4.79 -28.22
C LEU A 157 19.35 5.24 -27.06
N ALA A 158 19.04 4.85 -25.85
CA ALA A 158 19.82 5.22 -24.68
C ALA A 158 21.15 4.45 -24.54
N GLY A 159 21.15 3.16 -24.96
CA GLY A 159 22.28 2.24 -24.83
C GLY A 159 22.49 1.79 -23.37
N GLU A 160 22.97 2.67 -22.52
CA GLU A 160 23.00 2.50 -21.05
C GLU A 160 21.78 3.17 -20.39
N PRO A 161 21.39 2.76 -19.16
CA PRO A 161 20.29 3.41 -18.47
C PRO A 161 20.48 4.92 -18.32
N LEU A 162 19.44 5.71 -18.59
CA LEU A 162 19.52 7.19 -18.53
C LEU A 162 19.88 7.73 -17.14
N HIS A 163 19.60 6.97 -16.07
CA HIS A 163 20.02 7.37 -14.72
C HIS A 163 21.53 7.37 -14.53
N GLN A 164 22.32 6.70 -15.39
CA GLN A 164 23.77 6.82 -15.41
C GLN A 164 24.14 8.14 -16.09
N ARG A 165 24.10 9.25 -15.32
CA ARG A 165 24.34 10.62 -15.82
C ARG A 165 25.79 10.89 -16.20
N GLY A 166 26.74 10.11 -15.63
CA GLY A 166 28.18 10.29 -15.83
C GLY A 166 28.90 11.02 -14.69
N TYR A 167 28.18 11.49 -13.67
CA TYR A 167 28.84 12.22 -12.56
C TYR A 167 29.26 11.34 -11.38
N ARG A 168 28.76 10.11 -11.24
CA ARG A 168 29.17 9.22 -10.16
C ARG A 168 30.63 8.78 -10.30
N LEU A 169 31.33 8.75 -9.18
CA LEU A 169 32.70 8.28 -9.10
C LEU A 169 32.71 6.75 -8.91
N GLU A 170 33.50 6.05 -9.72
CA GLU A 170 33.66 4.60 -9.58
C GLU A 170 34.36 4.26 -8.25
N GLY A 171 33.81 3.26 -7.53
CA GLY A 171 34.34 2.80 -6.26
C GLY A 171 34.09 3.71 -5.05
N GLN A 172 33.49 4.89 -5.22
CA GLN A 172 33.11 5.82 -4.15
C GLN A 172 31.59 5.90 -4.04
N THR A 173 30.99 5.01 -3.27
CA THR A 173 29.54 5.01 -3.05
C THR A 173 29.22 4.91 -1.57
N VAL A 174 28.32 5.77 -1.12
CA VAL A 174 27.61 5.54 0.15
C VAL A 174 26.74 4.28 0.04
N GLN A 175 26.39 3.68 1.16
CA GLN A 175 25.51 2.51 1.16
C GLN A 175 24.19 2.81 0.44
N ALA A 176 23.94 2.13 -0.70
CA ALA A 176 22.71 2.14 -1.50
C ALA A 176 22.18 3.56 -1.84
N PRO A 177 22.88 4.30 -2.70
CA PRO A 177 22.45 5.63 -3.12
C PRO A 177 21.14 5.58 -3.90
N LEU A 178 20.34 6.65 -3.81
CA LEU A 178 19.14 6.81 -4.62
C LEU A 178 19.53 6.86 -6.10
N LYS A 179 18.77 6.18 -6.97
CA LYS A 179 19.00 6.30 -8.42
C LYS A 179 18.61 7.68 -8.90
N GLU A 180 19.41 8.25 -9.79
CA GLU A 180 19.24 9.62 -10.29
C GLU A 180 17.85 9.86 -10.93
N ALA A 181 17.35 8.90 -11.71
CA ALA A 181 15.99 9.01 -12.28
C ALA A 181 14.88 8.99 -11.22
N LEU A 182 15.10 8.31 -10.10
CA LEU A 182 14.16 8.29 -8.98
C LEU A 182 14.23 9.60 -8.19
N ALA A 183 15.44 10.12 -7.96
CA ALA A 183 15.66 11.43 -7.34
C ALA A 183 15.03 12.55 -8.16
N ALA A 184 15.29 12.59 -9.46
CA ALA A 184 14.69 13.56 -10.38
C ALA A 184 13.16 13.45 -10.41
N GLY A 185 12.61 12.24 -10.45
CA GLY A 185 11.16 12.02 -10.40
C GLY A 185 10.52 12.46 -9.08
N MET A 186 11.22 12.32 -7.97
CA MET A 186 10.80 12.85 -6.66
C MET A 186 10.79 14.38 -6.67
N LEU A 187 11.83 15.01 -7.19
CA LEU A 187 11.91 16.47 -7.33
C LEU A 187 10.80 17.03 -8.24
N LEU A 188 10.53 16.37 -9.38
CA LEU A 188 9.43 16.71 -10.28
C LEU A 188 8.04 16.52 -9.67
N ALA A 189 7.92 15.64 -8.66
CA ALA A 189 6.68 15.43 -7.90
C ALA A 189 6.60 16.30 -6.63
N SER A 190 7.60 17.12 -6.35
CA SER A 190 7.67 18.01 -5.18
C SER A 190 7.40 19.46 -5.55
N PRO A 191 7.20 20.37 -4.59
CA PRO A 191 7.11 21.80 -4.84
C PRO A 191 8.32 22.41 -5.55
N TRP A 192 9.48 21.74 -5.52
CA TRP A 192 10.68 22.16 -6.24
C TRP A 192 10.44 22.40 -7.74
N ALA A 193 9.64 21.56 -8.39
CA ALA A 193 9.33 21.73 -9.81
C ALA A 193 8.70 23.12 -10.11
N ASN A 194 7.76 23.56 -9.28
CA ASN A 194 7.11 24.86 -9.43
C ASN A 194 8.07 26.02 -9.14
N LEU A 195 8.98 25.85 -8.16
CA LEU A 195 10.00 26.85 -7.87
C LEU A 195 10.97 27.01 -9.05
N VAL A 196 11.41 25.92 -9.66
CA VAL A 196 12.24 25.93 -10.88
C VAL A 196 11.52 26.61 -12.06
N ASP A 197 10.23 26.29 -12.26
CA ASP A 197 9.42 26.94 -13.30
C ASP A 197 9.36 28.46 -13.07
N GLY A 198 9.19 28.89 -11.82
CA GLY A 198 9.18 30.32 -11.43
C GLY A 198 10.54 31.01 -11.67
N LEU A 199 11.64 30.31 -11.36
CA LEU A 199 13.01 30.80 -11.62
C LEU A 199 13.25 30.97 -13.15
N HIS A 200 12.89 29.97 -13.95
CA HIS A 200 13.06 30.02 -15.40
C HIS A 200 12.16 31.07 -16.04
N ALA A 201 10.95 31.29 -15.52
CA ALA A 201 10.06 32.35 -15.95
C ALA A 201 10.47 33.77 -15.51
N GLY A 202 11.42 33.87 -14.55
CA GLY A 202 11.84 35.13 -13.94
C GLY A 202 10.78 35.74 -13.02
N THR A 203 9.85 34.96 -12.49
CA THR A 203 8.81 35.36 -11.52
C THR A 203 9.26 35.24 -10.08
N LEU A 204 10.32 34.48 -9.82
CA LEU A 204 10.95 34.33 -8.51
C LEU A 204 12.38 34.87 -8.53
N ASP A 205 12.75 35.54 -7.44
CA ASP A 205 14.15 35.94 -7.19
C ASP A 205 14.94 34.74 -6.71
N PRO A 206 16.02 34.34 -7.40
CA PRO A 206 16.87 33.22 -6.97
C PRO A 206 17.39 33.35 -5.55
N ALA A 207 17.67 34.57 -5.07
CA ALA A 207 18.14 34.82 -3.72
C ALA A 207 17.11 34.45 -2.62
N ASN A 208 15.85 34.30 -2.99
CA ASN A 208 14.75 33.96 -2.08
C ASN A 208 14.26 32.52 -2.22
N VAL A 209 14.99 31.66 -2.94
CA VAL A 209 14.63 30.25 -3.15
C VAL A 209 15.72 29.33 -2.61
N LEU A 210 15.32 28.33 -1.83
CA LEU A 210 16.20 27.31 -1.26
C LEU A 210 15.70 25.91 -1.56
N LEU A 211 16.62 25.01 -1.96
CA LEU A 211 16.46 23.58 -1.77
C LEU A 211 17.45 23.10 -0.73
N TYR A 212 16.99 22.25 0.19
CA TYR A 212 17.83 21.66 1.24
C TYR A 212 17.54 20.17 1.46
N ASP A 213 18.61 19.36 1.44
CA ASP A 213 18.57 17.94 1.83
C ASP A 213 19.36 17.73 3.12
N PRO A 214 18.69 17.51 4.28
CA PRO A 214 19.34 17.46 5.61
C PRO A 214 19.99 16.11 5.93
N PHE A 215 19.93 15.12 5.03
CA PHE A 215 20.61 13.81 5.11
C PHE A 215 20.98 13.34 3.70
N CYS A 216 21.77 14.20 3.03
CA CYS A 216 21.96 14.15 1.59
C CYS A 216 22.79 12.96 1.08
N GLY A 217 23.52 12.26 1.95
CA GLY A 217 24.45 11.22 1.54
C GLY A 217 25.43 11.75 0.49
N SER A 218 25.53 11.08 -0.65
CA SER A 218 26.31 11.55 -1.81
C SER A 218 25.62 12.64 -2.63
N ALA A 219 24.65 13.35 -2.08
CA ALA A 219 23.92 14.49 -2.61
C ALA A 219 23.12 14.26 -3.91
N THR A 220 22.68 13.06 -4.21
CA THR A 220 21.95 12.79 -5.47
C THR A 220 20.76 13.72 -5.67
N LEU A 221 19.95 14.00 -4.63
CA LEU A 221 18.80 14.92 -4.73
C LEU A 221 19.24 16.35 -4.98
N VAL A 222 20.29 16.83 -4.26
CA VAL A 222 20.80 18.20 -4.42
C VAL A 222 21.38 18.40 -5.82
N LEU A 223 22.14 17.41 -6.33
CA LEU A 223 22.74 17.47 -7.67
C LEU A 223 21.70 17.48 -8.79
N GLU A 224 20.69 16.58 -8.71
CA GLU A 224 19.59 16.58 -9.69
C GLU A 224 18.77 17.89 -9.61
N ALA A 225 18.56 18.43 -8.41
CA ALA A 225 17.90 19.73 -8.22
C ALA A 225 18.71 20.88 -8.82
N ALA A 226 20.02 20.86 -8.66
CA ALA A 226 20.93 21.84 -9.27
C ALA A 226 20.90 21.78 -10.79
N MET A 227 20.95 20.58 -11.37
CA MET A 227 20.81 20.39 -12.82
C MET A 227 19.44 20.85 -13.33
N MET A 228 18.37 20.74 -12.54
CA MET A 228 17.05 21.28 -12.90
C MET A 228 17.06 22.80 -12.87
N ALA A 229 17.58 23.43 -11.82
CA ALA A 229 17.64 24.89 -11.68
C ALA A 229 18.52 25.53 -12.77
N ALA A 230 19.66 24.92 -13.07
CA ALA A 230 20.58 25.34 -14.14
C ALA A 230 20.03 25.08 -15.55
N ASP A 231 18.87 24.49 -15.70
CA ASP A 231 18.32 24.00 -16.98
C ASP A 231 19.33 23.14 -17.77
N MET A 232 20.14 22.37 -17.05
CA MET A 232 21.17 21.49 -17.58
C MET A 232 20.55 20.17 -18.03
N ALA A 233 20.79 19.78 -19.28
CA ALA A 233 20.32 18.51 -19.82
C ALA A 233 20.94 17.33 -19.03
N PRO A 234 20.13 16.40 -18.47
CA PRO A 234 20.65 15.31 -17.63
C PRO A 234 21.57 14.33 -18.39
N GLY A 235 21.45 14.30 -19.71
CA GLY A 235 22.30 13.47 -20.56
C GLY A 235 23.60 14.11 -21.05
N ILE A 236 23.86 15.39 -20.71
CA ILE A 236 24.98 16.15 -21.30
C ILE A 236 26.38 15.59 -21.00
N LEU A 237 26.54 14.93 -19.84
CA LEU A 237 27.84 14.36 -19.42
C LEU A 237 28.05 12.90 -19.88
N ARG A 238 27.10 12.35 -20.67
CA ARG A 238 27.23 10.98 -21.16
C ARG A 238 28.19 10.90 -22.35
N ASP A 239 29.07 9.93 -22.32
CA ASP A 239 30.07 9.64 -23.35
C ASP A 239 29.65 8.57 -24.35
N TYR A 240 28.50 7.89 -24.09
CA TYR A 240 27.99 6.81 -24.91
C TYR A 240 26.46 6.88 -25.05
N TRP A 241 25.98 6.66 -26.29
CA TRP A 241 24.59 6.59 -26.64
C TRP A 241 24.31 5.44 -27.61
N GLY A 242 23.26 4.68 -27.36
CA GLY A 242 22.89 3.53 -28.21
C GLY A 242 22.45 3.91 -29.62
N PHE A 243 22.07 5.14 -29.86
CA PHE A 243 21.72 5.63 -31.20
C PHE A 243 22.94 5.91 -32.08
N GLN A 244 24.14 6.08 -31.55
CA GLN A 244 25.34 6.45 -32.30
C GLN A 244 25.77 5.35 -33.27
N GLY A 245 25.58 4.07 -32.90
CA GLY A 245 25.85 2.94 -33.78
C GLY A 245 24.70 2.57 -34.74
N TRP A 246 23.58 3.31 -34.69
CA TRP A 246 22.46 3.04 -35.58
C TRP A 246 22.72 3.64 -37.00
N LYS A 247 22.70 2.83 -38.03
CA LYS A 247 23.04 3.20 -39.40
C LYS A 247 22.27 4.41 -39.96
N LYS A 248 21.04 4.67 -39.48
CA LYS A 248 20.23 5.84 -39.88
C LYS A 248 20.43 7.04 -38.95
N PHE A 249 21.38 7.00 -38.01
CA PHE A 249 21.70 8.14 -37.15
C PHE A 249 22.41 9.25 -37.95
N ASN A 250 21.99 10.50 -37.67
CA ASN A 250 22.64 11.69 -38.23
C ASN A 250 23.19 12.56 -37.09
N GLN A 251 24.50 12.68 -37.02
CA GLN A 251 25.22 13.46 -36.02
C GLN A 251 24.77 14.91 -35.98
N GLN A 252 24.51 15.54 -37.12
CA GLN A 252 24.09 16.94 -37.20
C GLN A 252 22.79 17.23 -36.44
N HIS A 253 21.83 16.28 -36.42
CA HIS A 253 20.59 16.42 -35.65
C HIS A 253 20.88 16.46 -34.15
N PHE A 254 21.85 15.68 -33.68
CA PHE A 254 22.22 15.65 -32.27
C PHE A 254 23.06 16.86 -31.87
N ASP A 255 23.96 17.35 -32.75
CA ASP A 255 24.76 18.55 -32.52
C ASP A 255 23.89 19.79 -32.28
N VAL A 256 22.77 19.91 -33.04
CA VAL A 256 21.79 20.99 -32.84
C VAL A 256 21.16 20.89 -31.43
N LEU A 257 20.85 19.69 -30.96
CA LEU A 257 20.28 19.50 -29.63
C LEU A 257 21.30 19.81 -28.51
N LEU A 258 22.57 19.48 -28.72
CA LEU A 258 23.64 19.83 -27.79
C LEU A 258 23.84 21.35 -27.70
N ALA A 259 23.89 22.03 -28.85
CA ALA A 259 24.00 23.49 -28.89
C ALA A 259 22.79 24.22 -28.26
N GLU A 260 21.57 23.63 -28.35
CA GLU A 260 20.39 24.09 -27.60
C GLU A 260 20.58 23.90 -26.11
N ALA A 261 21.10 22.73 -25.69
CA ALA A 261 21.32 22.43 -24.28
C ALA A 261 22.35 23.36 -23.64
N ASP A 262 23.44 23.69 -24.35
CA ASP A 262 24.45 24.62 -23.86
C ASP A 262 23.87 26.03 -23.64
N LYS A 263 23.07 26.54 -24.57
CA LYS A 263 22.39 27.83 -24.43
C LYS A 263 21.43 27.88 -23.26
N ARG A 264 20.69 26.77 -23.01
CA ARG A 264 19.78 26.67 -21.90
C ARG A 264 20.53 26.65 -20.57
N LEU A 265 21.63 25.92 -20.51
CA LEU A 265 22.52 25.90 -19.34
C LEU A 265 23.09 27.30 -19.04
N GLU A 266 23.62 28.02 -20.06
CA GLU A 266 24.13 29.38 -19.87
C GLU A 266 23.06 30.32 -19.28
N ALA A 267 21.85 30.24 -19.76
CA ALA A 267 20.72 31.05 -19.25
C ALA A 267 20.30 30.64 -17.84
N GLY A 268 20.30 29.35 -17.55
CA GLY A 268 19.93 28.80 -16.24
C GLY A 268 20.93 29.17 -15.14
N LEU A 269 22.23 29.15 -15.46
CA LEU A 269 23.31 29.54 -14.52
C LEU A 269 23.18 30.98 -13.99
N GLN A 270 22.52 31.88 -14.71
CA GLN A 270 22.27 33.24 -14.26
C GLN A 270 21.14 33.33 -13.21
N ARG A 271 20.45 32.25 -12.93
CA ARG A 271 19.25 32.19 -12.07
C ARG A 271 19.33 31.10 -11.00
N MET A 272 20.57 30.75 -10.63
CA MET A 272 20.79 29.68 -9.64
C MET A 272 20.32 30.11 -8.25
N PRO A 273 19.45 29.33 -7.60
CA PRO A 273 19.00 29.57 -6.25
C PRO A 273 20.00 28.99 -5.24
N HIS A 274 19.66 29.07 -3.96
CA HIS A 274 20.42 28.39 -2.90
C HIS A 274 20.13 26.87 -2.92
N LEU A 275 21.19 26.08 -2.95
CA LEU A 275 21.16 24.64 -3.03
C LEU A 275 22.08 24.05 -1.97
N CYS A 276 21.50 23.45 -0.95
CA CYS A 276 22.21 23.03 0.24
C CYS A 276 22.03 21.53 0.52
N GLY A 277 23.06 20.90 1.07
CA GLY A 277 23.00 19.54 1.58
C GLY A 277 23.78 19.41 2.89
N SER A 278 23.27 18.61 3.81
CA SER A 278 24.03 18.20 4.98
C SER A 278 23.89 16.71 5.24
N ASP A 279 24.88 16.13 5.88
CA ASP A 279 24.87 14.75 6.35
C ASP A 279 25.68 14.64 7.64
N ILE A 280 25.38 13.68 8.47
CA ILE A 280 26.14 13.42 9.70
C ILE A 280 27.49 12.76 9.40
N ASP A 281 27.61 12.10 8.24
CA ASP A 281 28.84 11.44 7.78
C ASP A 281 29.70 12.40 6.95
N PRO A 282 30.86 12.83 7.44
CA PRO A 282 31.78 13.71 6.70
C PRO A 282 32.29 13.09 5.39
N HIS A 283 32.43 11.76 5.33
CA HIS A 283 32.82 11.08 4.10
C HIS A 283 31.74 11.18 2.99
N ALA A 284 30.47 11.15 3.37
CA ALA A 284 29.39 11.39 2.42
C ALA A 284 29.46 12.79 1.83
N ILE A 285 29.84 13.81 2.63
CA ILE A 285 30.03 15.20 2.19
C ILE A 285 31.21 15.32 1.21
N GLU A 286 32.36 14.68 1.49
CA GLU A 286 33.49 14.63 0.55
C GLU A 286 33.07 14.08 -0.82
N ILE A 287 32.30 13.01 -0.85
CA ILE A 287 31.76 12.44 -2.10
C ILE A 287 30.81 13.42 -2.79
N ALA A 288 29.93 14.09 -2.03
CA ALA A 288 28.98 15.07 -2.56
C ALA A 288 29.69 16.24 -3.24
N GLU A 289 30.73 16.80 -2.61
CA GLU A 289 31.56 17.88 -3.16
C GLU A 289 32.30 17.44 -4.44
N ALA A 290 32.87 16.24 -4.43
CA ALA A 290 33.57 15.69 -5.61
C ALA A 290 32.60 15.48 -6.80
N GLN A 291 31.37 15.01 -6.56
CA GLN A 291 30.35 14.86 -7.59
C GLN A 291 29.83 16.22 -8.08
N ALA A 292 29.68 17.22 -7.20
CA ALA A 292 29.35 18.59 -7.53
C ALA A 292 30.39 19.25 -8.47
N ALA A 293 31.65 19.02 -8.20
CA ALA A 293 32.74 19.46 -9.08
C ALA A 293 32.66 18.81 -10.47
N ARG A 294 32.34 17.52 -10.53
CA ARG A 294 32.24 16.77 -11.79
C ARG A 294 31.10 17.24 -12.70
N ILE A 295 29.97 17.69 -12.13
CA ILE A 295 28.88 18.30 -12.93
C ILE A 295 29.17 19.77 -13.28
N GLY A 296 30.24 20.37 -12.76
CA GLY A 296 30.61 21.78 -13.01
C GLY A 296 29.75 22.80 -12.26
N LEU A 297 29.02 22.38 -11.21
CA LEU A 297 28.11 23.24 -10.45
C LEU A 297 28.56 23.47 -8.99
N ALA A 298 29.76 23.05 -8.61
CA ALA A 298 30.25 23.10 -7.22
C ALA A 298 30.14 24.51 -6.60
N GLN A 299 30.35 25.57 -7.37
CA GLN A 299 30.28 26.95 -6.89
C GLN A 299 28.87 27.42 -6.48
N TYR A 300 27.83 26.68 -6.86
CA TYR A 300 26.43 26.99 -6.55
C TYR A 300 25.87 26.11 -5.42
N LEU A 301 26.67 25.19 -4.87
CA LEU A 301 26.25 24.19 -3.91
C LEU A 301 26.96 24.39 -2.57
N LEU A 302 26.20 24.32 -1.48
CA LEU A 302 26.73 24.40 -0.12
C LEU A 302 26.51 23.07 0.60
N PHE A 303 27.60 22.51 1.12
CA PHE A 303 27.55 21.26 1.89
C PHE A 303 28.11 21.48 3.31
N SER A 304 27.56 20.73 4.28
CA SER A 304 28.02 20.79 5.68
C SER A 304 27.88 19.43 6.35
N THR A 305 28.83 19.09 7.23
CA THR A 305 28.65 17.95 8.14
C THR A 305 27.81 18.39 9.33
N ALA A 306 26.56 17.90 9.42
CA ALA A 306 25.62 18.30 10.48
C ALA A 306 24.56 17.23 10.73
N ASP A 307 24.06 17.20 11.97
CA ASP A 307 22.89 16.39 12.35
C ASP A 307 21.61 17.08 11.91
N CYS A 308 20.64 16.31 11.39
CA CYS A 308 19.33 16.82 10.96
C CYS A 308 18.52 17.47 12.12
N ALA A 309 18.85 17.21 13.38
CA ALA A 309 18.26 17.94 14.51
C ALA A 309 18.62 19.44 14.53
N SER A 310 19.73 19.81 13.85
CA SER A 310 20.31 21.17 13.82
C SER A 310 20.11 21.86 12.47
N MET A 311 19.03 21.54 11.74
CA MET A 311 18.75 22.09 10.39
C MET A 311 18.77 23.63 10.37
N HIS A 312 18.09 24.26 11.32
CA HIS A 312 18.01 25.73 11.38
C HIS A 312 19.38 26.36 11.59
N GLU A 313 20.12 25.89 12.58
CA GLU A 313 21.47 26.36 12.91
C GLU A 313 22.45 26.14 11.73
N THR A 314 22.30 25.04 11.01
CA THR A 314 23.09 24.74 9.79
C THR A 314 22.80 25.75 8.69
N LEU A 315 21.50 26.06 8.45
CA LEU A 315 21.10 27.04 7.45
C LEU A 315 21.48 28.47 7.82
N GLU A 316 21.49 28.82 9.14
CA GLU A 316 22.02 30.11 9.63
C GLU A 316 23.52 30.24 9.29
N VAL A 317 24.33 29.21 9.54
CA VAL A 317 25.77 29.19 9.19
C VAL A 317 25.95 29.33 7.68
N MET A 318 25.09 28.72 6.88
CA MET A 318 25.12 28.84 5.41
C MET A 318 24.58 30.19 4.89
N GLY A 319 23.95 31.02 5.77
CA GLY A 319 23.42 32.32 5.42
C GLY A 319 22.09 32.27 4.64
N VAL A 320 21.31 31.18 4.76
CA VAL A 320 20.10 30.92 3.96
C VAL A 320 18.87 30.56 4.81
N ALA A 321 18.90 30.78 6.13
CA ALA A 321 17.80 30.44 7.02
C ALA A 321 16.52 31.27 6.81
N GLU A 322 16.65 32.47 6.26
CA GLU A 322 15.55 33.46 6.16
C GLU A 322 15.00 33.60 4.73
N VAL A 323 15.29 32.65 3.81
CA VAL A 323 14.74 32.72 2.45
C VAL A 323 13.21 32.50 2.44
N GLU A 324 12.53 33.17 1.52
CA GLU A 324 11.05 33.13 1.47
C GLU A 324 10.50 31.76 1.03
N HIS A 325 11.16 31.09 0.09
CA HIS A 325 10.65 29.87 -0.53
C HIS A 325 11.61 28.69 -0.28
N GLY A 326 11.37 27.91 0.76
CA GLY A 326 12.15 26.72 1.10
C GLY A 326 11.47 25.40 0.69
N CYS A 327 12.23 24.55 0.00
CA CYS A 327 11.85 23.20 -0.33
C CYS A 327 12.86 22.21 0.25
N LEU A 328 12.48 21.50 1.32
CA LEU A 328 13.29 20.40 1.83
C LEU A 328 12.95 19.13 1.07
N VAL A 329 13.98 18.35 0.80
CA VAL A 329 13.86 17.03 0.17
C VAL A 329 14.70 16.02 0.93
N GLY A 330 14.37 14.73 0.87
CA GLY A 330 15.21 13.74 1.53
C GLY A 330 14.80 12.31 1.27
N ASN A 331 15.80 11.42 1.35
CA ASN A 331 15.63 9.97 1.32
C ASN A 331 16.07 9.41 2.69
N PRO A 332 15.19 9.47 3.71
CA PRO A 332 15.54 9.04 5.06
C PRO A 332 15.99 7.58 5.08
N PRO A 333 16.84 7.16 6.03
CA PRO A 333 17.23 5.77 6.17
C PRO A 333 16.01 4.89 6.48
N TYR A 334 15.93 3.71 5.82
CA TYR A 334 14.85 2.74 6.04
C TYR A 334 15.34 1.30 5.87
N GLY A 335 14.57 0.34 6.39
CA GLY A 335 14.83 -1.10 6.25
C GLY A 335 15.90 -1.62 7.21
N ILE A 336 16.75 -2.55 6.75
CA ILE A 336 17.75 -3.28 7.55
C ILE A 336 18.94 -2.39 7.98
N ARG A 337 18.95 -1.10 7.64
CA ARG A 337 20.10 -0.20 7.78
C ARG A 337 20.35 0.31 9.19
N LEU A 338 19.29 0.37 10.00
CA LEU A 338 19.36 0.83 11.39
C LEU A 338 18.64 -0.15 12.32
N MET A 339 19.14 -0.31 13.53
CA MET A 339 18.40 -0.97 14.62
C MET A 339 17.16 -0.13 14.96
N SER A 340 16.11 -0.73 15.54
CA SER A 340 14.87 -0.02 15.87
C SER A 340 15.10 1.23 16.71
N ASP A 341 16.00 1.17 17.67
CA ASP A 341 16.30 2.28 18.60
C ASP A 341 17.05 3.44 17.89
N GLU A 342 17.91 3.12 16.93
CA GLU A 342 18.62 4.13 16.11
C GLU A 342 17.65 4.85 15.16
N LEU A 343 16.66 4.13 14.63
CA LEU A 343 15.64 4.68 13.77
C LEU A 343 14.72 5.66 14.53
N ASP A 344 14.33 5.32 15.75
CA ASP A 344 13.53 6.19 16.62
C ASP A 344 14.30 7.48 16.98
N LEU A 345 15.62 7.39 17.24
CA LEU A 345 16.49 8.54 17.48
C LEU A 345 16.58 9.46 16.26
N PHE A 346 16.79 8.87 15.06
CA PHE A 346 16.83 9.63 13.81
C PHE A 346 15.52 10.37 13.56
N TYR A 347 14.36 9.71 13.70
CA TYR A 347 13.07 10.34 13.47
C TYR A 347 12.76 11.44 14.51
N GLY A 348 13.19 11.26 15.76
CA GLY A 348 13.12 12.31 16.79
C GLY A 348 13.96 13.53 16.42
N ALA A 349 15.17 13.32 15.88
CA ALA A 349 16.04 14.39 15.38
C ALA A 349 15.41 15.12 14.18
N LEU A 350 14.88 14.37 13.22
CA LEU A 350 14.18 14.90 12.04
C LEU A 350 13.03 15.82 12.43
N GLN A 351 12.12 15.35 13.30
CA GLN A 351 10.98 16.14 13.76
C GLN A 351 11.43 17.42 14.46
N LYS A 352 12.42 17.33 15.35
CA LYS A 352 12.97 18.48 16.07
C LYS A 352 13.57 19.51 15.12
N GLY A 353 14.27 19.07 14.07
CA GLY A 353 14.83 19.95 13.05
C GLY A 353 13.73 20.65 12.23
N LEU A 354 12.75 19.87 11.71
CA LEU A 354 11.65 20.41 10.91
C LEU A 354 10.80 21.43 11.68
N ALA A 355 10.56 21.20 12.98
CA ALA A 355 9.74 22.09 13.81
C ALA A 355 10.33 23.50 14.01
N LYS A 356 11.64 23.68 13.80
CA LYS A 356 12.36 24.95 13.96
C LYS A 356 12.40 25.80 12.68
N LEU A 357 12.08 25.20 11.52
CA LEU A 357 12.16 25.88 10.22
C LEU A 357 10.94 26.75 9.93
N GLN A 358 11.05 27.58 8.90
CA GLN A 358 9.98 28.48 8.46
C GLN A 358 8.71 27.70 8.05
N LYS A 359 7.56 28.21 8.49
CA LYS A 359 6.28 27.49 8.39
C LYS A 359 5.75 27.37 6.96
N ASP A 360 6.11 28.29 6.08
CA ASP A 360 5.65 28.29 4.70
C ASP A 360 6.47 27.37 3.78
N TRP A 361 7.54 26.78 4.32
CA TRP A 361 8.36 25.82 3.61
C TRP A 361 7.68 24.46 3.50
N SER A 362 8.19 23.64 2.59
CA SER A 362 7.73 22.28 2.38
C SER A 362 8.81 21.25 2.65
N PHE A 363 8.42 20.03 3.01
CA PHE A 363 9.29 18.87 3.11
C PHE A 363 8.76 17.72 2.26
N THR A 364 9.56 17.19 1.35
CA THR A 364 9.23 16.02 0.54
C THR A 364 10.20 14.89 0.83
N ALA A 365 9.68 13.72 1.18
CA ALA A 365 10.46 12.53 1.46
C ALA A 365 10.00 11.33 0.63
N ILE A 366 10.94 10.41 0.33
CA ILE A 366 10.63 9.11 -0.27
C ILE A 366 10.93 8.01 0.75
N THR A 367 9.93 7.20 1.12
CA THR A 367 10.07 6.17 2.14
C THR A 367 9.11 5.01 1.91
N PRO A 368 9.48 3.75 2.22
CA PRO A 368 8.56 2.63 2.32
C PRO A 368 7.82 2.58 3.66
N ASP A 369 8.21 3.40 4.64
CA ASP A 369 7.61 3.38 5.97
C ASP A 369 6.20 3.98 5.95
N MET A 370 5.22 3.16 6.27
CA MET A 370 3.81 3.56 6.34
C MET A 370 3.51 4.49 7.51
N HIS A 371 4.39 4.52 8.53
CA HIS A 371 4.25 5.33 9.74
C HIS A 371 5.11 6.60 9.71
N PHE A 372 5.69 6.91 8.54
CA PHE A 372 6.56 8.08 8.41
C PHE A 372 5.84 9.40 8.76
N ASP A 373 4.53 9.50 8.49
CA ASP A 373 3.71 10.65 8.87
C ASP A 373 3.70 10.89 10.38
N ASP A 374 3.73 9.81 11.17
CA ASP A 374 3.79 9.87 12.63
C ASP A 374 5.10 10.48 13.12
N TYR A 375 6.20 10.12 12.47
CA TYR A 375 7.54 10.62 12.83
C TYR A 375 7.76 12.07 12.39
N VAL A 376 7.27 12.46 11.22
CA VAL A 376 7.29 13.87 10.77
C VAL A 376 6.38 14.73 11.67
N GLY A 377 5.35 14.14 12.23
CA GLY A 377 4.37 14.86 13.04
C GLY A 377 3.44 15.75 12.22
N ALA A 378 3.23 15.43 10.95
CA ALA A 378 2.37 16.18 10.03
C ALA A 378 1.61 15.25 9.09
N ILE A 379 0.54 15.78 8.50
CA ILE A 379 -0.23 15.11 7.44
C ILE A 379 0.38 15.50 6.10
N PRO A 380 0.70 14.54 5.22
CA PRO A 380 1.14 14.89 3.88
C PRO A 380 0.01 15.55 3.07
N ILE A 381 0.34 16.64 2.40
CA ILE A 381 -0.58 17.32 1.47
C ILE A 381 -0.67 16.57 0.13
N GLU A 382 0.34 15.77 -0.18
CA GLU A 382 0.38 14.92 -1.38
C GLU A 382 1.10 13.60 -1.07
N GLN A 383 0.58 12.51 -1.64
CA GLN A 383 1.19 11.17 -1.55
C GLN A 383 1.18 10.51 -2.93
N LYS A 384 2.33 9.97 -3.33
CA LYS A 384 2.46 9.26 -4.60
C LYS A 384 3.20 7.93 -4.40
N PRO A 385 2.52 6.78 -4.57
CA PRO A 385 3.18 5.48 -4.53
C PRO A 385 4.09 5.31 -5.75
N VAL A 386 5.32 4.84 -5.51
CA VAL A 386 6.37 4.61 -6.52
C VAL A 386 7.21 3.40 -6.13
N TYR A 387 8.03 2.91 -7.07
CA TYR A 387 8.90 1.75 -6.81
C TYR A 387 10.38 2.12 -6.86
N ASN A 388 11.11 1.80 -5.80
CA ASN A 388 12.59 1.82 -5.80
C ASN A 388 13.11 0.39 -6.01
N GLY A 389 13.33 0.01 -7.26
CA GLY A 389 13.61 -1.39 -7.62
C GLY A 389 12.40 -2.28 -7.32
N ALA A 390 12.56 -3.25 -6.43
CA ALA A 390 11.49 -4.14 -5.97
C ALA A 390 10.73 -3.62 -4.74
N ILE A 391 11.21 -2.54 -4.12
CA ILE A 391 10.63 -1.99 -2.89
C ILE A 391 9.54 -0.98 -3.25
N GLU A 392 8.33 -1.22 -2.75
CA GLU A 392 7.25 -0.24 -2.80
C GLU A 392 7.55 0.89 -1.82
N THR A 393 7.54 2.12 -2.32
CA THR A 393 7.82 3.34 -1.56
C THR A 393 6.75 4.38 -1.85
N THR A 394 6.68 5.42 -1.03
CA THR A 394 5.77 6.54 -1.25
C THR A 394 6.54 7.85 -1.17
N ILE A 395 6.36 8.71 -2.17
CA ILE A 395 6.77 10.11 -2.10
C ILE A 395 5.68 10.84 -1.33
N ARG A 396 6.05 11.56 -0.28
CA ARG A 396 5.15 12.29 0.62
C ARG A 396 5.61 13.74 0.76
N THR A 397 4.71 14.68 0.57
CA THR A 397 4.99 16.11 0.69
C THR A 397 4.20 16.70 1.86
N TYR A 398 4.88 17.47 2.72
CA TYR A 398 4.32 18.11 3.92
C TYR A 398 4.51 19.63 3.84
N ARG A 399 3.61 20.38 4.48
CA ARG A 399 3.87 21.77 4.84
C ARG A 399 4.50 21.82 6.22
N LEU A 400 5.52 22.64 6.41
CA LEU A 400 6.14 22.77 7.72
C LEU A 400 5.25 23.50 8.74
N SER A 401 4.29 24.31 8.29
CA SER A 401 3.24 24.86 9.15
C SER A 401 2.40 23.80 9.87
N ASP A 402 2.32 22.61 9.28
CA ASP A 402 1.50 21.52 9.79
C ASP A 402 2.32 20.55 10.68
N VAL A 403 3.64 20.75 10.78
CA VAL A 403 4.52 19.96 11.65
C VAL A 403 4.21 20.31 13.11
N CYS A 404 3.95 19.27 13.89
CA CYS A 404 3.56 19.43 15.27
C CYS A 404 4.66 20.07 16.13
N GLN A 405 4.30 21.09 16.89
CA GLN A 405 5.18 21.76 17.85
C GLN A 405 4.83 21.42 19.30
N GLU A 406 3.65 20.81 19.53
CA GLU A 406 3.18 20.48 20.87
C GLU A 406 3.50 19.04 21.23
N THR A 407 3.90 18.84 22.49
CA THR A 407 4.14 17.51 23.06
C THR A 407 3.22 17.29 24.24
N LEU A 408 2.51 16.16 24.24
CA LEU A 408 1.74 15.71 25.38
C LEU A 408 2.65 14.94 26.35
N GLN A 409 2.78 15.43 27.57
CA GLN A 409 3.40 14.67 28.66
C GLN A 409 2.39 13.67 29.21
N LEU A 410 2.70 12.39 29.15
CA LEU A 410 1.82 11.36 29.70
C LEU A 410 2.60 10.30 30.49
N VAL A 411 1.88 9.71 31.46
CA VAL A 411 2.41 8.60 32.23
C VAL A 411 1.84 7.30 31.66
N THR A 412 2.67 6.38 31.23
CA THR A 412 2.27 5.06 30.68
C THR A 412 1.55 4.20 31.71
N LEU A 413 1.03 3.06 31.30
CA LEU A 413 0.40 2.10 32.23
C LEU A 413 1.40 1.51 33.22
N SER A 414 2.66 1.35 32.87
CA SER A 414 3.73 0.89 33.76
C SER A 414 4.23 1.98 34.72
N GLY A 415 3.87 3.26 34.46
CA GLY A 415 4.28 4.39 35.29
C GLY A 415 5.47 5.17 34.74
N ARG A 416 5.91 4.94 33.50
CA ARG A 416 6.97 5.73 32.86
C ARG A 416 6.42 7.05 32.34
N ASP A 417 7.18 8.13 32.51
CA ASP A 417 6.89 9.43 31.90
C ASP A 417 7.41 9.40 30.44
N VAL A 418 6.54 9.77 29.52
CA VAL A 418 6.86 9.89 28.10
C VAL A 418 6.28 11.16 27.51
N ALA A 419 7.02 11.79 26.60
CA ALA A 419 6.58 12.94 25.81
C ALA A 419 6.26 12.47 24.40
N ILE A 420 5.07 12.72 23.90
CA ILE A 420 4.65 12.33 22.56
C ILE A 420 4.19 13.56 21.77
N PRO A 421 4.56 13.68 20.49
CA PRO A 421 4.06 14.76 19.63
C PRO A 421 2.58 14.56 19.35
N VAL A 422 1.81 15.65 19.46
CA VAL A 422 0.36 15.65 19.21
C VAL A 422 -0.01 16.73 18.20
N LEU A 423 -1.05 16.45 17.40
CA LEU A 423 -1.50 17.26 16.27
C LEU A 423 -2.75 18.10 16.60
N SER A 424 -3.50 17.72 17.62
CA SER A 424 -4.78 18.35 17.99
C SER A 424 -4.70 19.05 19.33
N ASP A 425 -5.59 20.05 19.51
CA ASP A 425 -5.74 20.75 20.75
C ASP A 425 -6.36 19.82 21.83
N HIS A 426 -5.83 19.87 23.05
CA HIS A 426 -6.37 19.20 24.24
C HIS A 426 -6.52 17.68 24.17
N PRO A 427 -5.46 16.93 23.79
CA PRO A 427 -5.46 15.47 23.74
C PRO A 427 -5.43 14.81 25.14
N GLU A 428 -5.19 15.57 26.21
CA GLU A 428 -5.06 15.09 27.59
C GLU A 428 -6.34 14.39 28.08
N GLN A 429 -7.51 14.90 27.67
CA GLN A 429 -8.79 14.32 28.06
C GLN A 429 -8.94 12.90 27.52
N PHE A 430 -8.52 12.69 26.26
CA PHE A 430 -8.53 11.38 25.64
C PHE A 430 -7.52 10.44 26.32
N ALA A 431 -6.29 10.90 26.57
CA ALA A 431 -5.25 10.12 27.24
C ALA A 431 -5.70 9.68 28.64
N ALA A 432 -6.28 10.60 29.43
CA ALA A 432 -6.80 10.30 30.77
C ALA A 432 -7.95 9.28 30.72
N ARG A 433 -8.90 9.44 29.77
CA ARG A 433 -10.02 8.51 29.58
C ARG A 433 -9.53 7.13 29.18
N LEU A 434 -8.65 7.03 28.19
CA LEU A 434 -8.10 5.75 27.74
C LEU A 434 -7.31 5.06 28.85
N ARG A 435 -6.51 5.80 29.63
CA ARG A 435 -5.77 5.26 30.78
C ARG A 435 -6.69 4.66 31.84
N LYS A 436 -7.77 5.34 32.17
CA LYS A 436 -8.79 4.85 33.12
C LYS A 436 -9.42 3.56 32.60
N ASN A 437 -9.85 3.56 31.36
CA ASN A 437 -10.47 2.38 30.73
C ASN A 437 -9.50 1.20 30.69
N ALA A 438 -8.27 1.43 30.23
CA ALA A 438 -7.25 0.39 30.11
C ALA A 438 -6.93 -0.26 31.47
N LYS A 439 -6.79 0.53 32.55
CA LYS A 439 -6.58 -0.02 33.89
C LYS A 439 -7.74 -0.92 34.34
N THR A 440 -8.99 -0.49 34.11
CA THR A 440 -10.17 -1.25 34.51
C THR A 440 -10.35 -2.49 33.65
N ARG A 441 -10.26 -2.33 32.31
CA ARG A 441 -10.49 -3.44 31.36
C ARG A 441 -9.42 -4.52 31.41
N ARG A 442 -8.14 -4.14 31.61
CA ARG A 442 -7.06 -5.14 31.76
C ARG A 442 -7.24 -5.98 33.02
N LYS A 443 -7.62 -5.39 34.16
CA LYS A 443 -7.91 -6.14 35.41
C LYS A 443 -9.08 -7.12 35.22
N TRP A 444 -10.15 -6.65 34.58
CA TRP A 444 -11.31 -7.48 34.26
C TRP A 444 -10.93 -8.62 33.30
N ALA A 445 -10.22 -8.31 32.20
CA ALA A 445 -9.81 -9.28 31.20
C ALA A 445 -8.90 -10.36 31.79
N GLN A 446 -7.94 -9.99 32.66
CA GLN A 446 -7.07 -10.91 33.36
C GLN A 446 -7.86 -11.82 34.32
N LYS A 447 -8.80 -11.27 35.08
CA LYS A 447 -9.66 -12.03 35.98
C LYS A 447 -10.54 -13.08 35.28
N HIS A 448 -10.99 -12.74 34.05
CA HIS A 448 -11.92 -13.58 33.27
C HIS A 448 -11.25 -14.31 32.10
N GLU A 449 -9.91 -14.31 32.03
CA GLU A 449 -9.12 -14.94 30.95
C GLU A 449 -9.55 -14.51 29.56
N VAL A 450 -9.83 -13.18 29.37
CA VAL A 450 -10.24 -12.59 28.10
C VAL A 450 -9.01 -12.03 27.39
N PHE A 451 -8.68 -12.56 26.22
CA PHE A 451 -7.49 -12.20 25.45
C PHE A 451 -7.76 -11.18 24.33
N ALA A 452 -9.02 -10.93 23.98
CA ALA A 452 -9.43 -9.95 22.98
C ALA A 452 -10.62 -9.14 23.50
N PHE A 453 -10.48 -7.82 23.64
CA PHE A 453 -11.50 -6.98 24.27
C PHE A 453 -11.40 -5.51 23.85
N ARG A 454 -12.53 -4.79 23.96
CA ARG A 454 -12.63 -3.37 23.67
C ARG A 454 -12.14 -2.52 24.84
N LEU A 455 -11.20 -1.62 24.56
CA LEU A 455 -10.67 -0.65 25.53
C LEU A 455 -11.46 0.67 25.52
N TYR A 456 -11.88 1.11 24.34
CA TYR A 456 -12.51 2.42 24.14
C TYR A 456 -13.57 2.32 23.03
N ASP A 457 -14.73 2.97 23.21
CA ASP A 457 -15.84 2.96 22.23
C ASP A 457 -16.53 4.33 22.19
N ALA A 458 -15.92 5.29 21.48
CA ALA A 458 -16.43 6.66 21.34
C ALA A 458 -16.84 7.30 22.69
N ASP A 459 -16.01 7.09 23.72
CA ASP A 459 -16.28 7.57 25.08
C ASP A 459 -16.35 9.09 25.19
N LEU A 460 -15.67 9.80 24.30
CA LEU A 460 -15.67 11.24 24.15
C LEU A 460 -16.19 11.61 22.76
N PRO A 461 -17.06 12.62 22.63
CA PRO A 461 -17.62 13.03 21.33
C PRO A 461 -16.56 13.41 20.29
N ASP A 462 -15.46 14.02 20.75
CA ASP A 462 -14.37 14.49 19.90
C ASP A 462 -13.47 13.37 19.37
N TYR A 463 -13.52 12.19 19.99
CA TYR A 463 -12.73 11.02 19.66
C TYR A 463 -13.64 9.84 19.32
N ALA A 464 -14.26 9.92 18.13
CA ALA A 464 -15.22 8.93 17.64
C ALA A 464 -14.50 7.68 17.08
N VAL A 465 -13.84 6.94 17.95
CA VAL A 465 -13.06 5.75 17.62
C VAL A 465 -13.43 4.54 18.47
N ALA A 466 -13.18 3.34 17.97
CA ALA A 466 -13.15 2.12 18.76
C ALA A 466 -11.72 1.60 18.83
N ILE A 467 -11.26 1.21 20.02
CA ILE A 467 -9.92 0.64 20.24
C ILE A 467 -10.10 -0.76 20.84
N ASP A 468 -9.69 -1.77 20.07
CA ASP A 468 -9.73 -3.16 20.47
C ASP A 468 -8.30 -3.69 20.70
N LEU A 469 -8.08 -4.34 21.84
CA LEU A 469 -6.82 -4.99 22.21
C LEU A 469 -6.93 -6.49 21.96
N PHE A 470 -5.91 -7.05 21.30
CA PHE A 470 -5.77 -8.49 21.06
C PHE A 470 -4.45 -8.97 21.65
N MET A 471 -4.54 -9.90 22.61
CA MET A 471 -3.40 -10.69 23.05
C MET A 471 -3.29 -11.91 22.15
N VAL A 472 -2.19 -12.09 21.48
CA VAL A 472 -2.05 -13.08 20.41
C VAL A 472 -0.79 -13.91 20.54
N CYS A 473 -0.82 -15.09 19.92
CA CYS A 473 0.34 -15.88 19.57
C CYS A 473 0.69 -15.56 18.10
N ASP A 474 1.86 -15.01 17.86
CA ASP A 474 2.40 -14.80 16.53
C ASP A 474 3.26 -16.00 16.13
N GLU A 475 2.70 -16.93 15.35
CA GLU A 475 3.38 -18.17 14.95
C GLU A 475 4.66 -17.92 14.13
N ALA A 476 4.81 -16.74 13.51
CA ALA A 476 6.03 -16.35 12.82
C ALA A 476 7.21 -16.09 13.77
N ARG A 477 6.92 -15.77 15.04
CA ARG A 477 7.92 -15.45 16.08
C ARG A 477 8.09 -16.53 17.13
N THR A 478 7.15 -17.48 17.26
CA THR A 478 7.14 -18.47 18.33
C THR A 478 7.41 -19.88 17.79
N PRO A 479 8.41 -20.62 18.31
CA PRO A 479 8.61 -22.02 17.92
C PRO A 479 7.36 -22.86 18.22
N ARG A 480 7.00 -23.79 17.34
CA ARG A 480 5.76 -24.61 17.37
C ARG A 480 5.46 -25.35 18.67
N ARG A 481 6.38 -25.36 19.66
CA ARG A 481 6.23 -26.16 20.91
C ARG A 481 5.62 -25.44 22.12
N ALA A 482 5.52 -24.09 22.11
CA ALA A 482 4.91 -23.34 23.21
C ALA A 482 4.12 -22.15 22.64
N ARG A 483 2.80 -22.29 22.47
CA ARG A 483 1.93 -21.18 22.09
C ARG A 483 1.71 -20.26 23.30
N THR A 484 2.48 -19.19 23.40
CA THR A 484 2.24 -18.09 24.35
C THR A 484 1.38 -17.01 23.69
N PHE A 485 0.43 -16.44 24.44
CA PHE A 485 -0.45 -15.36 23.99
C PHE A 485 -0.05 -14.07 24.71
N ASP A 486 1.16 -13.62 24.49
CA ASP A 486 1.84 -12.54 25.20
C ASP A 486 2.12 -11.32 24.32
N VAL A 487 1.91 -11.40 23.01
CA VAL A 487 2.08 -10.28 22.10
C VAL A 487 0.79 -9.49 22.01
N ALA A 488 0.87 -8.18 22.29
CA ALA A 488 -0.27 -7.28 22.22
C ALA A 488 -0.34 -6.58 20.85
N TYR A 489 -1.54 -6.59 20.24
CA TYR A 489 -1.87 -5.80 19.06
C TYR A 489 -3.09 -4.91 19.33
N LEU A 490 -3.10 -3.71 18.73
CA LEU A 490 -4.25 -2.81 18.74
C LEU A 490 -4.88 -2.75 17.36
N VAL A 491 -6.21 -2.68 17.35
CA VAL A 491 -6.98 -2.28 16.17
C VAL A 491 -7.75 -1.01 16.55
N VAL A 492 -7.40 0.10 15.89
CA VAL A 492 -8.04 1.41 16.08
C VAL A 492 -8.96 1.64 14.88
N SER A 493 -10.25 1.71 15.12
CA SER A 493 -11.28 1.90 14.10
C SER A 493 -11.92 3.27 14.25
N GLU A 494 -11.83 4.13 13.24
CA GLU A 494 -12.52 5.41 13.23
C GLU A 494 -13.98 5.23 12.83
N TYR A 495 -14.90 5.85 13.58
CA TYR A 495 -16.28 6.06 13.15
C TYR A 495 -16.31 7.30 12.27
N GLN A 496 -16.88 7.19 11.07
CA GLN A 496 -16.96 8.31 10.13
C GLN A 496 -17.51 9.56 10.82
N ALA A 497 -16.73 10.63 10.84
CA ALA A 497 -17.13 11.91 11.38
C ALA A 497 -18.35 12.47 10.62
N PRO A 498 -19.28 13.14 11.31
CA PRO A 498 -20.36 13.88 10.64
C PRO A 498 -19.78 14.87 9.62
N ARG A 499 -20.51 15.12 8.53
CA ARG A 499 -20.08 16.08 7.48
C ARG A 499 -19.87 17.52 7.99
N SER A 500 -20.35 17.84 9.18
CA SER A 500 -20.16 19.13 9.85
C SER A 500 -18.79 19.29 10.53
N ILE A 501 -18.02 18.21 10.66
CA ILE A 501 -16.66 18.26 11.23
C ILE A 501 -15.68 18.37 10.08
N ASP A 502 -14.74 19.30 10.19
CA ASP A 502 -13.62 19.46 9.27
C ASP A 502 -12.81 18.16 9.17
N ALA A 503 -12.56 17.70 7.93
CA ALA A 503 -11.90 16.42 7.68
C ALA A 503 -10.45 16.41 8.22
N HIS A 504 -9.73 17.55 8.15
CA HIS A 504 -8.40 17.67 8.71
C HIS A 504 -8.39 17.57 10.23
N LYS A 505 -9.35 18.21 10.89
CA LYS A 505 -9.51 18.16 12.36
C LYS A 505 -9.82 16.72 12.81
N ALA A 506 -10.69 16.01 12.10
CA ALA A 506 -11.00 14.60 12.38
C ALA A 506 -9.77 13.71 12.23
N TYR A 507 -9.01 13.90 11.15
CA TYR A 507 -7.79 13.13 10.91
C TYR A 507 -6.70 13.38 11.98
N ARG A 508 -6.44 14.65 12.35
CA ARG A 508 -5.47 15.00 13.40
C ARG A 508 -5.81 14.31 14.74
N ARG A 509 -7.08 14.31 15.13
CA ARG A 509 -7.57 13.62 16.32
C ARG A 509 -7.43 12.11 16.23
N PHE A 510 -7.64 11.55 15.05
CA PHE A 510 -7.46 10.12 14.82
C PHE A 510 -6.00 9.71 14.96
N GLU A 511 -5.07 10.48 14.36
CA GLU A 511 -3.63 10.23 14.50
C GLU A 511 -3.16 10.36 15.96
N ASP A 512 -3.61 11.37 16.67
CA ASP A 512 -3.31 11.51 18.11
C ASP A 512 -3.84 10.31 18.91
N THR A 513 -5.04 9.85 18.57
CA THR A 513 -5.60 8.61 19.18
C THR A 513 -4.64 7.43 19.05
N VAL A 514 -4.08 7.24 17.86
CA VAL A 514 -3.17 6.14 17.56
C VAL A 514 -1.86 6.28 18.33
N ARG A 515 -1.24 7.48 18.33
CA ARG A 515 0.00 7.78 19.05
C ARG A 515 -0.16 7.62 20.56
N ILE A 516 -1.21 8.23 21.11
CA ILE A 516 -1.52 8.16 22.54
C ILE A 516 -1.79 6.72 22.96
N ALA A 517 -2.56 5.96 22.18
CA ALA A 517 -2.87 4.57 22.51
C ALA A 517 -1.61 3.69 22.49
N ALA A 518 -0.76 3.83 21.48
CA ALA A 518 0.51 3.10 21.38
C ALA A 518 1.42 3.40 22.58
N ALA A 519 1.68 4.67 22.85
CA ALA A 519 2.57 5.09 23.93
C ALA A 519 2.01 4.75 25.32
N LEU A 520 0.74 5.06 25.59
CA LEU A 520 0.08 4.79 26.87
C LEU A 520 0.07 3.30 27.24
N LEU A 521 -0.19 2.46 26.23
CA LEU A 521 -0.30 1.01 26.40
C LEU A 521 1.04 0.29 26.25
N GLU A 522 2.10 1.02 25.87
CA GLU A 522 3.45 0.50 25.63
C GLU A 522 3.47 -0.59 24.55
N ILE A 523 2.70 -0.36 23.48
CA ILE A 523 2.57 -1.26 22.35
C ILE A 523 3.34 -0.64 21.17
N PRO A 524 4.29 -1.35 20.57
CA PRO A 524 5.04 -0.84 19.40
C PRO A 524 4.10 -0.38 18.28
N ARG A 525 4.42 0.74 17.63
CA ARG A 525 3.57 1.29 16.55
C ARG A 525 3.30 0.27 15.43
N ALA A 526 4.25 -0.59 15.12
CA ALA A 526 4.11 -1.70 14.17
C ALA A 526 3.05 -2.74 14.59
N HIS A 527 2.59 -2.71 15.84
CA HIS A 527 1.52 -3.56 16.36
C HIS A 527 0.16 -2.85 16.43
N VAL A 528 0.06 -1.63 15.88
CA VAL A 528 -1.19 -0.86 15.85
C VAL A 528 -1.72 -0.80 14.42
N PHE A 529 -2.90 -1.36 14.20
CA PHE A 529 -3.59 -1.38 12.92
C PHE A 529 -4.74 -0.39 12.91
N THR A 530 -4.82 0.44 11.88
CA THR A 530 -5.86 1.48 11.74
C THR A 530 -6.92 1.08 10.72
N ARG A 531 -8.16 1.50 10.95
CA ARG A 531 -9.30 1.26 10.05
C ARG A 531 -10.21 2.46 10.01
N VAL A 532 -10.74 2.79 8.81
CA VAL A 532 -11.79 3.82 8.65
C VAL A 532 -13.08 3.13 8.26
N ARG A 533 -14.12 3.25 9.08
CA ARG A 533 -15.46 2.73 8.80
C ARG A 533 -16.23 3.75 7.95
N LYS A 534 -16.13 3.66 6.62
CA LYS A 534 -16.94 4.46 5.70
C LYS A 534 -18.36 3.93 5.67
N GLN A 535 -19.37 4.80 5.90
CA GLN A 535 -20.77 4.51 5.60
C GLN A 535 -21.02 4.76 4.11
N ASP A 536 -20.74 3.79 3.26
CA ASP A 536 -21.14 3.84 1.85
C ASP A 536 -22.47 3.14 1.67
N ARG A 537 -23.49 3.87 1.19
CA ARG A 537 -24.81 3.35 0.82
C ARG A 537 -24.83 2.50 -0.47
N GLY A 538 -23.69 2.15 -1.02
CA GLY A 538 -23.58 1.38 -2.26
C GLY A 538 -22.40 0.43 -2.27
N GLY A 539 -22.64 -0.84 -1.96
CA GLY A 539 -21.94 -2.07 -2.36
C GLY A 539 -20.41 -2.14 -2.57
N LYS A 540 -19.65 -1.08 -2.33
CA LYS A 540 -18.19 -1.03 -2.44
C LYS A 540 -17.47 -1.07 -1.09
N GLN A 541 -18.10 -1.69 -0.10
CA GLN A 541 -17.60 -1.81 1.27
C GLN A 541 -16.27 -2.59 1.41
N TYR A 542 -15.73 -3.16 0.33
CA TYR A 542 -14.60 -4.11 0.34
C TYR A 542 -13.43 -3.76 -0.59
N ALA A 543 -13.28 -2.51 -1.01
CA ALA A 543 -12.09 -2.09 -1.74
C ALA A 543 -10.96 -1.75 -0.76
N PHE A 544 -10.38 -2.78 -0.11
CA PHE A 544 -9.11 -2.65 0.58
C PHE A 544 -7.95 -2.85 -0.41
N GLU A 545 -6.92 -2.02 -0.29
CA GLU A 545 -5.62 -2.30 -0.90
C GLU A 545 -5.19 -3.73 -0.51
N LYS A 546 -4.67 -4.49 -1.45
CA LYS A 546 -4.13 -5.84 -1.22
C LYS A 546 -2.89 -5.74 -0.34
N ARG A 547 -3.07 -5.62 0.97
CA ARG A 547 -1.98 -5.75 1.95
C ARG A 547 -1.73 -7.22 2.23
N GLN A 548 -0.48 -7.58 2.50
CA GLN A 548 -0.13 -8.93 2.93
C GLN A 548 -0.85 -9.24 4.26
N ALA A 549 -1.61 -10.33 4.30
CA ALA A 549 -2.44 -10.68 5.45
C ALA A 549 -1.57 -10.94 6.71
N LYS A 550 -1.77 -10.14 7.77
CA LYS A 550 -1.17 -10.42 9.09
C LYS A 550 -2.12 -11.33 9.87
N ARG A 551 -1.88 -12.64 9.78
CA ARG A 551 -2.65 -13.65 10.50
C ARG A 551 -1.97 -13.99 11.82
N VAL A 552 -2.78 -14.01 12.88
CA VAL A 552 -2.35 -14.33 14.25
C VAL A 552 -3.42 -15.17 14.95
N LEU A 553 -3.06 -15.82 16.05
CA LEU A 553 -4.01 -16.59 16.86
C LEU A 553 -4.33 -15.87 18.16
N THR A 554 -5.60 -15.87 18.56
CA THR A 554 -6.03 -15.42 19.90
C THR A 554 -6.82 -16.52 20.62
N LYS A 555 -7.10 -16.31 21.92
CA LYS A 555 -7.93 -17.20 22.74
C LYS A 555 -9.23 -16.53 23.19
N GLU A 556 -10.28 -17.32 23.25
CA GLU A 556 -11.54 -16.94 23.91
C GLU A 556 -12.15 -18.17 24.57
N ALA A 557 -12.38 -18.13 25.89
CA ALA A 557 -12.90 -19.26 26.69
C ALA A 557 -12.14 -20.59 26.46
N GLY A 558 -10.82 -20.54 26.40
CA GLY A 558 -9.96 -21.70 26.15
C GLY A 558 -9.86 -22.14 24.69
N LEU A 559 -10.69 -21.60 23.78
CA LEU A 559 -10.72 -21.91 22.34
C LEU A 559 -9.80 -20.97 21.55
N THR A 560 -9.17 -21.49 20.51
CA THR A 560 -8.22 -20.76 19.66
C THR A 560 -8.90 -20.29 18.36
N PHE A 561 -8.71 -19.02 18.02
CA PHE A 561 -9.25 -18.40 16.80
C PHE A 561 -8.16 -17.70 16.00
N GLU A 562 -8.17 -17.91 14.69
CA GLU A 562 -7.35 -17.16 13.75
C GLU A 562 -7.95 -15.77 13.53
N LEU A 563 -7.12 -14.74 13.58
CA LEU A 563 -7.47 -13.36 13.28
C LEU A 563 -6.69 -12.90 12.04
N ASP A 564 -7.28 -12.01 11.26
CA ASP A 564 -6.60 -11.24 10.21
C ASP A 564 -6.68 -9.76 10.56
N LEU A 565 -5.52 -9.19 10.94
CA LEU A 565 -5.46 -7.81 11.43
C LEU A 565 -5.38 -6.76 10.31
N THR A 566 -5.22 -7.17 9.04
CA THR A 566 -4.92 -6.25 7.94
C THR A 566 -5.90 -6.26 6.77
N SER A 567 -6.39 -7.45 6.38
CA SER A 567 -7.03 -7.63 5.06
C SER A 567 -8.54 -7.41 5.05
N TYR A 568 -9.20 -7.37 6.22
CA TYR A 568 -10.66 -7.27 6.32
C TYR A 568 -11.09 -6.18 7.29
N LEU A 569 -12.30 -5.63 7.10
CA LEU A 569 -12.87 -4.63 8.01
C LEU A 569 -13.03 -5.20 9.43
N ASP A 570 -13.44 -6.45 9.53
CA ASP A 570 -13.57 -7.17 10.79
C ASP A 570 -12.43 -8.20 10.90
N VAL A 571 -11.86 -8.33 12.10
CA VAL A 571 -10.67 -9.17 12.36
C VAL A 571 -10.91 -10.68 12.25
N GLY A 572 -12.15 -11.11 12.04
CA GLY A 572 -12.53 -12.53 11.99
C GLY A 572 -13.17 -13.03 13.28
N LEU A 573 -13.32 -12.21 14.32
CA LEU A 573 -14.00 -12.55 15.57
C LEU A 573 -14.78 -11.34 16.10
N PHE A 574 -16.13 -11.45 16.16
CA PHE A 574 -16.98 -10.44 16.76
C PHE A 574 -16.92 -10.50 18.28
N LEU A 575 -16.27 -9.53 18.92
CA LEU A 575 -16.00 -9.53 20.36
C LEU A 575 -17.28 -9.36 21.19
N ASP A 576 -18.26 -8.63 20.68
CA ASP A 576 -19.56 -8.40 21.30
C ASP A 576 -20.44 -9.67 21.41
N HIS A 577 -20.20 -10.68 20.56
CA HIS A 577 -20.91 -11.97 20.60
C HIS A 577 -20.27 -13.01 21.55
N ARG A 578 -19.29 -12.67 22.36
CA ARG A 578 -18.58 -13.58 23.26
C ARG A 578 -19.55 -14.35 24.18
N ILE A 579 -20.50 -13.65 24.81
CA ILE A 579 -21.49 -14.26 25.70
C ILE A 579 -22.51 -15.09 24.90
N THR A 580 -22.95 -14.62 23.75
CA THR A 580 -23.84 -15.35 22.84
C THR A 580 -23.23 -16.70 22.43
N ARG A 581 -21.94 -16.72 22.09
CA ARG A 581 -21.21 -17.96 21.78
C ARG A 581 -21.15 -18.91 22.97
N GLY A 582 -20.89 -18.40 24.17
CA GLY A 582 -20.94 -19.18 25.40
C GLY A 582 -22.32 -19.80 25.64
N PHE A 583 -23.38 -19.05 25.37
CA PHE A 583 -24.74 -19.54 25.46
C PHE A 583 -25.03 -20.68 24.47
N ILE A 584 -24.53 -20.56 23.21
CA ILE A 584 -24.59 -21.62 22.20
C ILE A 584 -23.90 -22.89 22.70
N ALA A 585 -22.67 -22.77 23.24
CA ALA A 585 -21.93 -23.94 23.79
C ALA A 585 -22.69 -24.64 24.92
N ALA A 586 -23.25 -23.86 25.85
CA ALA A 586 -24.04 -24.41 26.96
C ALA A 586 -25.26 -25.20 26.51
N GLN A 587 -25.85 -24.82 25.37
CA GLN A 587 -27.03 -25.46 24.80
C GLN A 587 -26.72 -26.62 23.83
N ALA A 588 -25.46 -26.81 23.39
CA ALA A 588 -25.10 -27.65 22.25
C ALA A 588 -24.98 -29.17 22.61
N LYS A 589 -24.79 -29.54 23.86
CA LYS A 589 -24.48 -30.93 24.27
C LYS A 589 -25.46 -31.93 23.70
N GLY A 590 -24.98 -32.89 22.90
CA GLY A 590 -25.75 -33.99 22.30
C GLY A 590 -26.69 -33.58 21.19
N LYS A 591 -26.69 -32.29 20.78
CA LYS A 591 -27.63 -31.70 19.78
C LYS A 591 -27.03 -31.66 18.37
N ASP A 592 -27.93 -31.76 17.38
CA ASP A 592 -27.59 -31.39 16.00
C ASP A 592 -27.74 -29.87 15.86
N VAL A 593 -26.62 -29.17 15.57
CA VAL A 593 -26.54 -27.69 15.53
C VAL A 593 -26.42 -27.19 14.10
N LEU A 594 -27.14 -26.12 13.78
CA LEU A 594 -27.05 -25.39 12.50
C LEU A 594 -26.58 -23.95 12.77
N ASN A 595 -25.53 -23.51 12.08
CA ASN A 595 -25.03 -22.14 12.10
C ASN A 595 -25.21 -21.51 10.70
N LEU A 596 -26.10 -20.52 10.58
CA LEU A 596 -26.44 -19.81 9.36
C LEU A 596 -25.80 -18.42 9.36
N PHE A 597 -25.34 -17.96 8.20
CA PHE A 597 -24.53 -16.75 8.01
C PHE A 597 -23.27 -16.82 8.87
N ALA A 598 -22.58 -17.93 8.74
CA ALA A 598 -21.66 -18.41 9.76
C ALA A 598 -20.36 -17.61 9.86
N TYR A 599 -20.03 -16.77 8.86
CA TYR A 599 -18.78 -16.00 8.80
C TYR A 599 -17.55 -16.92 9.04
N THR A 600 -16.66 -16.60 9.95
CA THR A 600 -15.47 -17.41 10.31
C THR A 600 -15.78 -18.63 11.18
N GLY A 601 -17.05 -18.94 11.40
CA GLY A 601 -17.51 -20.13 12.09
C GLY A 601 -17.26 -20.14 13.61
N SER A 602 -17.06 -18.99 14.26
CA SER A 602 -16.81 -18.94 15.70
C SER A 602 -17.91 -19.60 16.55
N ALA A 603 -19.18 -19.42 16.17
CA ALA A 603 -20.32 -20.10 16.81
C ALA A 603 -20.28 -21.62 16.60
N SER A 604 -19.82 -22.09 15.44
CA SER A 604 -19.62 -23.52 15.15
C SER A 604 -18.55 -24.15 16.05
N VAL A 605 -17.45 -23.43 16.27
CA VAL A 605 -16.37 -23.88 17.21
C VAL A 605 -16.93 -24.03 18.62
N TYR A 606 -17.69 -23.05 19.10
CA TYR A 606 -18.31 -23.11 20.42
C TYR A 606 -19.35 -24.22 20.54
N ALA A 607 -20.16 -24.45 19.49
CA ALA A 607 -21.09 -25.56 19.48
C ALA A 607 -20.37 -26.92 19.56
N ALA A 608 -19.28 -27.09 18.81
CA ALA A 608 -18.46 -28.31 18.86
C ALA A 608 -17.81 -28.50 20.24
N ALA A 609 -17.24 -27.43 20.82
CA ALA A 609 -16.66 -27.44 22.19
C ALA A 609 -17.71 -27.75 23.25
N GLY A 610 -18.95 -27.29 23.08
CA GLY A 610 -20.10 -27.60 23.93
C GLY A 610 -20.61 -29.04 23.80
N GLY A 611 -19.97 -29.89 22.98
CA GLY A 611 -20.32 -31.31 22.83
C GLY A 611 -21.48 -31.56 21.87
N ALA A 612 -21.65 -30.73 20.83
CA ALA A 612 -22.65 -30.97 19.78
C ALA A 612 -22.45 -32.36 19.14
N LYS A 613 -23.58 -33.03 18.85
CA LYS A 613 -23.59 -34.30 18.11
C LYS A 613 -23.13 -34.08 16.66
N SER A 614 -23.60 -33.02 16.03
CA SER A 614 -23.12 -32.58 14.72
C SER A 614 -23.25 -31.05 14.60
N VAL A 615 -22.42 -30.43 13.74
CA VAL A 615 -22.51 -29.01 13.41
C VAL A 615 -22.54 -28.84 11.90
N THR A 616 -23.55 -28.14 11.40
CA THR A 616 -23.65 -27.71 9.99
C THR A 616 -23.45 -26.21 9.91
N THR A 617 -22.45 -25.79 9.16
CA THR A 617 -22.01 -24.38 8.99
C THR A 617 -22.32 -23.95 7.57
N VAL A 618 -23.16 -22.94 7.39
CA VAL A 618 -23.59 -22.45 6.07
C VAL A 618 -23.22 -20.99 5.89
N ASP A 619 -22.48 -20.68 4.83
CA ASP A 619 -22.14 -19.32 4.44
C ASP A 619 -22.03 -19.19 2.91
N LEU A 620 -22.23 -17.98 2.41
CA LEU A 620 -22.12 -17.67 0.98
C LEU A 620 -20.64 -17.63 0.50
N SER A 621 -19.73 -17.25 1.39
CA SER A 621 -18.31 -17.01 1.10
C SER A 621 -17.47 -18.28 1.31
N GLN A 622 -16.82 -18.75 0.24
CA GLN A 622 -15.85 -19.84 0.34
C GLN A 622 -14.69 -19.46 1.25
N THR A 623 -14.19 -18.22 1.17
CA THR A 623 -13.10 -17.72 2.00
C THR A 623 -13.41 -17.79 3.49
N TYR A 624 -14.64 -17.43 3.88
CA TYR A 624 -15.08 -17.52 5.28
C TYR A 624 -15.27 -18.96 5.73
N LEU A 625 -15.76 -19.84 4.88
CA LEU A 625 -15.88 -21.27 5.19
C LEU A 625 -14.51 -21.93 5.36
N ASP A 626 -13.53 -21.55 4.54
CA ASP A 626 -12.16 -22.06 4.71
C ASP A 626 -11.52 -21.55 6.01
N TRP A 627 -11.82 -20.31 6.39
CA TRP A 627 -11.43 -19.78 7.70
C TRP A 627 -12.15 -20.50 8.84
N ALA A 628 -13.44 -20.77 8.73
CA ALA A 628 -14.19 -21.56 9.70
C ALA A 628 -13.60 -22.97 9.89
N ARG A 629 -13.16 -23.62 8.79
CA ARG A 629 -12.45 -24.91 8.86
C ARG A 629 -11.14 -24.80 9.65
N ARG A 630 -10.34 -23.76 9.38
CA ARG A 630 -9.09 -23.53 10.13
C ARG A 630 -9.36 -23.30 11.62
N ASN A 631 -10.37 -22.50 11.96
CA ASN A 631 -10.77 -22.29 13.36
C ASN A 631 -11.19 -23.60 14.04
N MET A 632 -11.93 -24.48 13.35
CA MET A 632 -12.27 -25.81 13.86
C MET A 632 -11.02 -26.67 14.05
N MET A 633 -10.11 -26.68 13.08
CA MET A 633 -8.83 -27.42 13.13
C MET A 633 -7.91 -26.96 14.27
N HIS A 634 -7.82 -25.65 14.54
CA HIS A 634 -7.05 -25.12 15.66
C HIS A 634 -7.49 -25.65 17.01
N ASN A 635 -8.77 -26.09 17.10
CA ASN A 635 -9.39 -26.64 18.30
C ASN A 635 -9.56 -28.18 18.25
N GLY A 636 -9.00 -28.85 17.26
CA GLY A 636 -9.05 -30.33 17.12
C GLY A 636 -10.38 -30.88 16.60
N PHE A 637 -11.28 -30.04 16.10
CA PHE A 637 -12.59 -30.46 15.56
C PHE A 637 -12.49 -30.77 14.06
N THR A 638 -12.08 -31.99 13.71
CA THR A 638 -11.81 -32.40 12.32
C THR A 638 -12.73 -33.51 11.80
N ASP A 639 -13.68 -33.98 12.61
CA ASP A 639 -14.59 -35.09 12.28
C ASP A 639 -15.53 -34.75 11.10
N ALA A 640 -15.95 -35.79 10.37
CA ALA A 640 -16.95 -35.67 9.29
C ALA A 640 -18.35 -35.20 9.75
N ARG A 641 -18.63 -35.24 11.07
CA ARG A 641 -19.87 -34.68 11.67
C ARG A 641 -19.94 -33.16 11.61
N TYR A 642 -18.80 -32.47 11.30
CA TYR A 642 -18.72 -31.02 11.11
C TYR A 642 -18.77 -30.69 9.61
N ARG A 643 -19.90 -30.17 9.15
CA ARG A 643 -20.18 -29.92 7.73
C ARG A 643 -20.07 -28.43 7.40
N PHE A 644 -19.48 -28.12 6.26
CA PHE A 644 -19.33 -26.74 5.76
C PHE A 644 -19.98 -26.65 4.36
N ILE A 645 -20.95 -25.79 4.21
CA ILE A 645 -21.78 -25.69 3.00
C ILE A 645 -21.70 -24.27 2.46
N LYS A 646 -21.19 -24.14 1.23
CA LYS A 646 -21.20 -22.89 0.50
C LYS A 646 -22.55 -22.75 -0.22
N ALA A 647 -23.38 -21.82 0.26
CA ALA A 647 -24.67 -21.54 -0.35
C ALA A 647 -25.23 -20.17 0.06
N ASP A 648 -26.11 -19.61 -0.76
CA ASP A 648 -27.06 -18.59 -0.27
C ASP A 648 -27.96 -19.24 0.77
N VAL A 649 -27.97 -18.71 1.99
CA VAL A 649 -28.68 -19.31 3.13
C VAL A 649 -30.17 -19.48 2.83
N ARG A 650 -30.80 -18.52 2.18
CA ARG A 650 -32.26 -18.59 1.87
C ARG A 650 -32.57 -19.65 0.81
N GLU A 651 -31.73 -19.77 -0.20
CA GLU A 651 -31.88 -20.81 -1.24
C GLU A 651 -31.60 -22.19 -0.66
N TRP A 652 -30.55 -22.29 0.19
CA TRP A 652 -30.23 -23.53 0.87
C TRP A 652 -31.36 -24.01 1.79
N ILE A 653 -31.95 -23.11 2.60
CA ILE A 653 -33.10 -23.46 3.45
C ILE A 653 -34.31 -23.93 2.59
N ARG A 654 -34.56 -23.29 1.44
CA ARG A 654 -35.63 -23.70 0.52
C ARG A 654 -35.39 -25.10 -0.03
N ALA A 655 -34.14 -25.43 -0.34
CA ALA A 655 -33.78 -26.76 -0.84
C ALA A 655 -33.87 -27.83 0.25
N GLU A 656 -33.36 -27.55 1.46
CA GLU A 656 -33.33 -28.51 2.60
C GLU A 656 -34.73 -28.81 3.17
N LYS A 657 -35.66 -27.87 3.10
CA LYS A 657 -37.05 -28.09 3.56
C LYS A 657 -37.92 -28.84 2.59
N ASP A 658 -37.45 -29.12 1.36
CA ASP A 658 -38.17 -29.91 0.37
C ASP A 658 -37.78 -31.40 0.45
N PRO A 659 -38.69 -32.30 0.84
CA PRO A 659 -38.36 -33.72 0.98
C PRO A 659 -37.86 -34.36 -0.31
N ARG A 660 -38.20 -33.83 -1.48
CA ARG A 660 -37.74 -34.32 -2.79
C ARG A 660 -36.27 -34.17 -3.01
N ASN A 661 -35.61 -33.22 -2.34
CA ASN A 661 -34.17 -32.97 -2.41
C ASN A 661 -33.38 -33.85 -1.43
N SER A 662 -34.02 -34.61 -0.60
CA SER A 662 -33.35 -35.51 0.37
C SER A 662 -33.21 -36.91 -0.22
N LYS A 663 -32.03 -37.56 -0.03
CA LYS A 663 -31.77 -38.93 -0.48
C LYS A 663 -32.75 -39.98 0.08
N ASN A 664 -33.34 -39.67 1.25
CA ASN A 664 -34.24 -40.58 1.96
C ASN A 664 -35.65 -40.02 2.10
N GLY A 665 -36.03 -38.95 1.39
CA GLY A 665 -37.33 -38.30 1.50
C GLY A 665 -37.60 -37.61 2.86
N GLN A 666 -36.62 -37.51 3.72
CA GLN A 666 -36.75 -36.92 5.06
C GLN A 666 -35.99 -35.58 5.16
N ILE A 667 -36.67 -34.57 5.70
CA ILE A 667 -36.06 -33.26 5.99
C ILE A 667 -35.08 -33.41 7.16
N ARG A 668 -33.81 -32.96 6.99
CA ARG A 668 -32.86 -32.90 8.09
C ARG A 668 -33.29 -31.79 9.05
N ARG A 669 -33.43 -32.13 10.32
CA ARG A 669 -33.83 -31.20 11.38
C ARG A 669 -32.75 -31.03 12.43
N TYR A 670 -32.76 -29.87 13.07
CA TYR A 670 -31.75 -29.45 14.06
C TYR A 670 -32.43 -29.16 15.38
N ASP A 671 -31.69 -29.35 16.47
CA ASP A 671 -32.13 -29.07 17.83
C ASP A 671 -31.83 -27.63 18.25
N LEU A 672 -30.74 -27.04 17.68
CA LEU A 672 -30.29 -25.70 17.94
C LEU A 672 -29.87 -25.03 16.63
N ILE A 673 -30.46 -23.87 16.33
CA ILE A 673 -30.10 -23.09 15.13
C ILE A 673 -29.67 -21.71 15.57
N PHE A 674 -28.47 -21.30 15.18
CA PHE A 674 -27.99 -19.92 15.31
C PHE A 674 -28.12 -19.19 13.97
N VAL A 675 -28.69 -17.99 14.02
CA VAL A 675 -29.00 -17.16 12.85
C VAL A 675 -28.53 -15.73 13.11
N ASP A 676 -27.49 -15.30 12.43
CA ASP A 676 -26.89 -13.96 12.56
C ASP A 676 -26.71 -13.31 11.18
N PRO A 677 -27.78 -12.88 10.52
CA PRO A 677 -27.74 -12.37 9.16
C PRO A 677 -27.14 -10.96 9.11
N PRO A 678 -26.53 -10.55 7.98
CA PRO A 678 -26.08 -9.19 7.78
C PRO A 678 -27.28 -8.21 7.83
N THR A 679 -27.02 -6.96 8.24
CA THR A 679 -28.05 -5.91 8.26
C THR A 679 -28.64 -5.68 6.86
N PHE A 680 -27.78 -5.62 5.85
CA PHE A 680 -28.12 -5.44 4.45
C PHE A 680 -27.19 -6.23 3.55
N SER A 681 -27.70 -6.77 2.44
CA SER A 681 -26.86 -7.43 1.42
C SER A 681 -27.43 -7.26 0.02
N ASN A 682 -26.53 -6.91 -0.92
CA ASN A 682 -26.81 -6.80 -2.36
C ASN A 682 -25.74 -7.54 -3.19
N SER A 683 -25.25 -8.67 -2.69
CA SER A 683 -24.21 -9.46 -3.35
C SER A 683 -24.55 -9.80 -4.81
N LYS A 684 -23.58 -9.70 -5.72
CA LYS A 684 -23.73 -10.08 -7.14
C LYS A 684 -24.23 -11.53 -7.33
N SER A 685 -23.91 -12.42 -6.39
CA SER A 685 -24.36 -13.81 -6.38
C SER A 685 -25.83 -13.98 -6.03
N MET A 686 -26.50 -12.95 -5.50
CA MET A 686 -27.95 -12.94 -5.18
C MET A 686 -28.80 -12.42 -6.34
N GLY A 687 -28.22 -12.05 -7.50
CA GLY A 687 -28.89 -11.48 -8.65
C GLY A 687 -29.53 -10.12 -8.33
N LYS A 688 -30.77 -9.89 -8.76
CA LYS A 688 -31.52 -8.63 -8.51
C LYS A 688 -32.16 -8.54 -7.10
N ARG A 689 -31.97 -9.54 -6.24
CA ARG A 689 -32.60 -9.59 -4.91
C ARG A 689 -31.73 -8.88 -3.88
N THR A 690 -32.37 -8.06 -3.06
CA THR A 690 -31.72 -7.40 -1.91
C THR A 690 -32.21 -8.05 -0.63
N TRP A 691 -31.32 -8.10 0.37
CA TRP A 691 -31.65 -8.51 1.73
C TRP A 691 -31.68 -7.30 2.63
N ASP A 692 -32.70 -7.20 3.48
CA ASP A 692 -32.82 -6.21 4.56
C ASP A 692 -33.39 -6.91 5.80
N ILE A 693 -32.63 -6.87 6.91
CA ILE A 693 -32.96 -7.63 8.12
C ILE A 693 -34.30 -7.18 8.71
N GLN A 694 -34.65 -5.87 8.71
CA GLN A 694 -35.89 -5.37 9.26
C GLN A 694 -37.09 -5.85 8.45
N ARG A 695 -36.99 -5.90 7.13
CA ARG A 695 -38.05 -6.32 6.21
C ARG A 695 -38.19 -7.84 6.16
N ASP A 696 -37.10 -8.58 6.16
CA ASP A 696 -37.04 -9.96 5.73
C ASP A 696 -36.93 -10.99 6.86
N HIS A 697 -36.68 -10.54 8.12
CA HIS A 697 -36.41 -11.43 9.27
C HIS A 697 -37.53 -12.42 9.56
N PHE A 698 -38.81 -11.99 9.49
CA PHE A 698 -39.93 -12.86 9.75
C PHE A 698 -39.97 -14.03 8.75
N TYR A 699 -39.84 -13.75 7.45
CA TYR A 699 -39.82 -14.78 6.42
C TYR A 699 -38.66 -15.76 6.56
N LEU A 700 -37.48 -15.24 6.94
CA LEU A 700 -36.33 -16.08 7.23
C LEU A 700 -36.60 -17.01 8.40
N LEU A 701 -37.06 -16.49 9.54
CA LEU A 701 -37.32 -17.26 10.76
C LEU A 701 -38.46 -18.29 10.54
N ARG A 702 -39.49 -17.92 9.81
CA ARG A 702 -40.57 -18.86 9.37
C ARG A 702 -39.99 -20.02 8.54
N ASP A 703 -39.06 -19.74 7.62
CA ASP A 703 -38.49 -20.80 6.80
C ASP A 703 -37.48 -21.66 7.59
N VAL A 704 -36.71 -21.06 8.49
CA VAL A 704 -35.80 -21.74 9.41
C VAL A 704 -36.55 -22.66 10.38
N SER A 705 -37.74 -22.25 10.85
CA SER A 705 -38.55 -23.07 11.77
C SER A 705 -38.89 -24.47 11.23
N LYS A 706 -38.98 -24.60 9.89
CA LYS A 706 -39.26 -25.91 9.23
C LYS A 706 -38.08 -26.88 9.33
N LEU A 707 -36.87 -26.36 9.60
CA LEU A 707 -35.66 -27.16 9.87
C LEU A 707 -35.46 -27.43 11.37
N LEU A 708 -36.32 -26.91 12.25
CA LEU A 708 -36.23 -27.08 13.68
C LEU A 708 -36.97 -28.35 14.13
N ARG A 709 -36.39 -29.09 15.11
CA ARG A 709 -37.09 -30.16 15.80
C ARG A 709 -38.13 -29.60 16.78
N ARG A 710 -39.12 -30.39 17.12
CA ARG A 710 -40.03 -30.05 18.24
C ARG A 710 -39.24 -29.82 19.52
N GLY A 711 -39.55 -28.75 20.24
CA GLY A 711 -38.77 -28.33 21.43
C GLY A 711 -37.37 -27.78 21.15
N GLY A 712 -37.01 -27.65 19.88
CA GLY A 712 -35.77 -27.03 19.48
C GLY A 712 -35.74 -25.50 19.64
N VAL A 713 -34.58 -24.91 19.57
CA VAL A 713 -34.35 -23.49 19.84
C VAL A 713 -33.65 -22.80 18.67
N ILE A 714 -34.14 -21.61 18.30
CA ILE A 714 -33.44 -20.68 17.42
C ILE A 714 -32.83 -19.55 18.29
N ILE A 715 -31.55 -19.27 18.14
CA ILE A 715 -30.91 -18.07 18.66
C ILE A 715 -30.79 -17.12 17.47
N PHE A 716 -31.52 -16.01 17.51
CA PHE A 716 -31.52 -15.00 16.44
C PHE A 716 -30.85 -13.72 16.91
N SER A 717 -29.80 -13.29 16.21
CA SER A 717 -28.99 -12.12 16.54
C SER A 717 -28.79 -11.23 15.32
N GLY A 718 -28.32 -10.00 15.54
CA GLY A 718 -27.94 -9.06 14.50
C GLY A 718 -27.53 -7.70 15.09
N ASN A 719 -26.97 -6.81 14.27
CA ASN A 719 -26.37 -5.56 14.71
C ASN A 719 -27.09 -4.27 14.26
N LEU A 720 -28.33 -4.38 13.76
CA LEU A 720 -29.13 -3.20 13.39
C LEU A 720 -29.68 -2.51 14.64
N ARG A 721 -29.18 -1.31 14.95
CA ARG A 721 -29.54 -0.53 16.16
C ARG A 721 -31.03 -0.20 16.27
N SER A 722 -31.73 -0.06 15.15
CA SER A 722 -33.16 0.28 15.09
C SER A 722 -34.06 -0.95 14.89
N PHE A 723 -33.51 -2.16 15.00
CA PHE A 723 -34.22 -3.41 14.76
C PHE A 723 -35.42 -3.55 15.72
N LYS A 724 -36.54 -4.00 15.14
CA LYS A 724 -37.79 -4.37 15.87
C LYS A 724 -38.22 -5.72 15.39
N LEU A 725 -38.28 -6.68 16.28
CA LEU A 725 -38.74 -8.03 16.01
C LEU A 725 -40.28 -8.02 15.76
N ASP A 726 -40.74 -8.74 14.74
CA ASP A 726 -42.16 -9.00 14.53
C ASP A 726 -42.63 -10.16 15.45
N GLU A 727 -42.72 -9.83 16.74
CA GLU A 727 -43.01 -10.79 17.79
C GLU A 727 -44.44 -11.37 17.63
N GLU A 728 -45.42 -10.55 17.22
CA GLU A 728 -46.82 -10.99 17.04
C GLU A 728 -46.94 -12.11 15.98
N SER A 729 -46.24 -11.94 14.86
CA SER A 729 -46.25 -12.97 13.81
C SER A 729 -45.51 -14.24 14.22
N LEU A 730 -44.44 -14.12 15.01
CA LEU A 730 -43.72 -15.28 15.55
C LEU A 730 -44.55 -16.06 16.59
N LEU A 731 -45.28 -15.37 17.47
CA LEU A 731 -46.21 -15.99 18.42
C LEU A 731 -47.31 -16.77 17.71
N LYS A 732 -47.86 -16.22 16.59
CA LYS A 732 -48.85 -16.91 15.73
C LYS A 732 -48.25 -18.16 15.04
N LEU A 733 -46.95 -18.20 14.81
CA LEU A 733 -46.22 -19.37 14.30
C LEU A 733 -45.95 -20.43 15.39
N GLY A 734 -46.32 -20.18 16.65
CA GLY A 734 -46.13 -21.10 17.78
C GLY A 734 -44.81 -20.96 18.48
N PHE A 735 -44.07 -19.86 18.34
CA PHE A 735 -42.88 -19.60 19.09
C PHE A 735 -43.17 -18.92 20.43
N ASP A 736 -42.42 -19.30 21.46
CA ASP A 736 -42.17 -18.47 22.63
C ASP A 736 -40.93 -17.62 22.34
N VAL A 737 -41.03 -16.30 22.59
CA VAL A 737 -39.97 -15.32 22.31
C VAL A 737 -39.42 -14.81 23.60
N LEU A 738 -38.08 -14.87 23.76
CA LEU A 738 -37.35 -14.34 24.91
C LEU A 738 -36.26 -13.42 24.42
N ASP A 739 -36.36 -12.14 24.78
CA ASP A 739 -35.28 -11.17 24.58
C ASP A 739 -34.17 -11.40 25.63
N ILE A 740 -32.96 -11.75 25.15
CA ILE A 740 -31.78 -11.94 25.98
C ILE A 740 -30.68 -10.91 25.67
N THR A 741 -30.99 -9.87 24.92
CA THR A 741 -30.06 -8.85 24.45
C THR A 741 -29.17 -8.32 25.58
N THR A 742 -29.76 -7.85 26.66
CA THR A 742 -29.02 -7.29 27.80
C THR A 742 -28.14 -8.31 28.53
N LYS A 743 -28.49 -9.60 28.45
CA LYS A 743 -27.72 -10.71 29.06
C LYS A 743 -26.57 -11.18 28.19
N THR A 744 -26.54 -10.80 26.92
CA THR A 744 -25.54 -11.22 25.94
C THR A 744 -24.50 -10.16 25.63
N ILE A 745 -24.73 -8.91 26.07
CA ILE A 745 -23.76 -7.81 25.89
C ILE A 745 -22.61 -7.98 26.90
N PRO A 746 -21.35 -8.14 26.43
CA PRO A 746 -20.20 -8.26 27.31
C PRO A 746 -19.88 -6.94 28.04
N GLU A 747 -19.17 -7.03 29.18
CA GLU A 747 -18.82 -5.88 30.01
C GLU A 747 -18.04 -4.80 29.25
N ASP A 748 -17.15 -5.19 28.36
CA ASP A 748 -16.35 -4.27 27.53
C ASP A 748 -17.20 -3.51 26.49
N PHE A 749 -18.42 -3.95 26.22
CA PHE A 749 -19.43 -3.29 25.38
C PHE A 749 -20.61 -2.69 26.16
N ALA A 750 -20.62 -2.74 27.49
CA ALA A 750 -21.75 -2.33 28.32
C ALA A 750 -22.26 -0.90 28.10
N ARG A 751 -21.41 0.02 27.60
CA ARG A 751 -21.82 1.39 27.21
C ARG A 751 -22.67 1.42 25.94
N ASN A 752 -22.53 0.46 25.07
CA ASN A 752 -23.25 0.38 23.79
C ASN A 752 -24.32 -0.72 23.86
N THR A 753 -25.40 -0.44 24.61
CA THR A 753 -26.50 -1.40 24.80
C THR A 753 -27.22 -1.81 23.53
N LYS A 754 -26.93 -1.16 22.38
CA LYS A 754 -27.49 -1.42 21.05
C LYS A 754 -26.41 -1.95 20.08
N ILE A 755 -25.32 -2.55 20.58
CA ILE A 755 -24.25 -3.10 19.74
C ILE A 755 -24.78 -4.28 18.92
N HIS A 756 -25.57 -5.13 19.51
CA HIS A 756 -26.36 -6.18 18.87
C HIS A 756 -27.73 -6.36 19.57
N PHE A 757 -28.62 -7.12 18.96
CA PHE A 757 -29.77 -7.69 19.60
C PHE A 757 -29.65 -9.22 19.60
N CYS A 758 -30.29 -9.90 20.57
CA CYS A 758 -30.28 -11.35 20.66
C CYS A 758 -31.59 -11.88 21.25
N TYR A 759 -32.28 -12.73 20.49
CA TYR A 759 -33.52 -13.37 20.88
C TYR A 759 -33.40 -14.88 20.89
N VAL A 760 -34.03 -15.51 21.86
CA VAL A 760 -34.25 -16.97 21.90
C VAL A 760 -35.67 -17.25 21.48
N LEU A 761 -35.87 -18.04 20.43
CA LEU A 761 -37.16 -18.45 19.91
C LEU A 761 -37.30 -19.97 20.12
N GLN A 762 -38.25 -20.38 20.96
CA GLN A 762 -38.49 -21.79 21.25
C GLN A 762 -39.81 -22.21 20.64
N LEU A 763 -39.81 -23.24 19.78
CA LEU A 763 -41.04 -23.77 19.20
C LEU A 763 -41.81 -24.55 20.25
N ARG A 764 -43.08 -24.19 20.49
CA ARG A 764 -43.95 -24.86 21.45
C ARG A 764 -44.13 -26.36 21.13
N ALA A 765 -44.06 -27.19 22.12
CA ALA A 765 -44.39 -28.60 22.01
C ALA A 765 -45.93 -28.70 22.01
N THR A 766 -46.57 -28.62 20.82
CA THR A 766 -48.01 -28.96 20.69
C THR A 766 -48.17 -30.46 20.53
#